data_f9bb407380c7bb29b03184a9ad1fcdf7
#
_entry.id   f9bb407380c7bb29b03184a9ad1fcdf7
#
_cell.length_a   1.000
_cell.length_b   1.000
_cell.length_c   1.000
_cell.angle_alpha   90.00
_cell.angle_beta   90.00
_cell.angle_gamma   90.00
#
_symmetry.space_group_name_H-M   'P 1'
#
loop_
_entity.id
_entity.type
_entity.pdbx_description
1 polymer ?
#
loop_
_entity_poly.entity_id
_entity_poly.type
_entity_poly.pdbx_seq_one_letter_code
_entity_poly.pdbx_strand_id
1 'polypeptide(L)'
;MYQAMMTTKHKSKEMTRKNITQQITSTISTVIIVLFGAALFTKCASTMTPTGGPKDTIPPVIVFMEPNNFSTNVDTLRPPKIYVEFDEYVQIKDLQKELYTSPAMKKQPSVVRRGKGIVITIKDTLRPDITYAINFGAAIADNNEGNPLHAMRYVFSTGDTVDSMYMSGYTADSYKADSVSKSFIYFFIADSIEHNSEYDSTMFKYKPHVIARAEKNGIFIAQNLKPVNYRIYAFEDTNNNMMYEPSVDQIGFLDTLYNPRYMPGFNIWFDSLRHYPSADPQLYFRMFTDRKFARQTLTGHERTSRHKALLYFGGANPEVHKIEFDSIPSDKVIYDPQTIGKDTVALWFDIAPEELPDTIKGTITYMKHDSVNNLVESSDKLRLAWKYVESKEEQKERERIEKERERAEKNGESWVEPEKENPFKVTIPTSGEVNKHRHVDLEFDYPLTKFDSATITLTKTTEQITEPQSIKYHFVQDTINKRKYQLRAEWEDKAKYELIIPAGAFNNIAREQNDTIKCSYTGSDPEKYALLNVKVVGAKPDASYILQLTNAQGKTQKEIFNATNGSYRFEYVNPGDVMIRVVEDMNNNGKWDTGDMVIMRQPERTEIYKNEEGVELISTKANWEFDVEVDMSKLFAPITMESVIQMLNDREDERLKKLAEEIEKKRKEQNKKNNNQGQGGFGFGGMGTMGGMGGGLGSSIGGSMGGMGGGMRQAGGLR
;
A
#
# COMPACT_ATOMS: atom_id res chain seq x y z
N MET A 1 7.32 88.17 69.86
CA MET A 1 7.94 87.67 68.64
C MET A 1 7.78 86.08 68.49
N TYR A 2 7.54 85.37 69.54
CA TYR A 2 7.49 83.91 69.57
C TYR A 2 6.09 83.33 69.16
N GLN A 3 4.99 84.08 69.36
CA GLN A 3 3.64 83.58 68.98
C GLN A 3 3.32 83.75 67.47
N ALA A 4 3.97 84.62 66.76
CA ALA A 4 3.75 84.81 65.33
C ALA A 4 4.49 83.73 64.45
N MET A 5 5.55 83.16 65.01
CA MET A 5 6.32 82.08 64.30
C MET A 5 5.64 80.66 64.41
N MET A 6 4.83 80.47 65.42
CA MET A 6 4.10 79.17 65.60
C MET A 6 2.85 79.08 64.69
N THR A 7 2.17 80.22 64.44
CA THR A 7 0.96 80.23 63.59
C THR A 7 1.30 80.13 62.10
N THR A 8 2.46 80.62 61.65
CA THR A 8 2.90 80.47 60.25
C THR A 8 3.37 79.01 59.94
N LYS A 9 4.00 78.34 60.92
CA LYS A 9 4.41 76.93 60.71
C LYS A 9 3.22 75.98 60.67
N HIS A 10 2.13 76.33 61.41
CA HIS A 10 0.92 75.45 61.39
C HIS A 10 0.13 75.64 60.08
N LYS A 11 0.00 76.88 59.55
CA LYS A 11 -0.68 77.12 58.26
C LYS A 11 0.11 76.57 57.08
N SER A 12 1.45 76.57 57.11
CA SER A 12 2.30 76.02 56.09
C SER A 12 2.18 74.48 56.02
N LYS A 13 2.11 73.77 57.18
CA LYS A 13 1.92 72.32 57.27
C LYS A 13 0.53 71.87 56.80
N GLU A 14 -0.52 72.73 57.10
CA GLU A 14 -1.88 72.40 56.63
C GLU A 14 -2.05 72.60 55.11
N MET A 15 -1.41 73.63 54.54
CA MET A 15 -1.44 73.91 53.11
C MET A 15 -0.67 72.86 52.32
N THR A 16 0.44 72.35 52.86
CA THR A 16 1.23 71.25 52.24
C THR A 16 0.49 69.91 52.33
N ARG A 17 -0.22 69.67 53.44
CA ARG A 17 -1.06 68.42 53.55
C ARG A 17 -2.27 68.46 52.62
N LYS A 18 -2.95 69.63 52.45
CA LYS A 18 -4.06 69.74 51.47
C LYS A 18 -3.60 69.53 50.02
N ASN A 19 -2.44 70.12 49.67
CA ASN A 19 -1.89 69.94 48.31
C ASN A 19 -1.45 68.48 48.02
N ILE A 20 -0.85 67.81 49.03
CA ILE A 20 -0.49 66.39 48.91
C ILE A 20 -1.74 65.53 48.82
N THR A 21 -2.77 65.78 49.61
CA THR A 21 -4.04 65.05 49.56
C THR A 21 -4.75 65.24 48.22
N GLN A 22 -4.78 66.46 47.67
CA GLN A 22 -5.32 66.81 46.37
C GLN A 22 -4.52 66.18 45.23
N GLN A 23 -3.20 66.10 45.29
CA GLN A 23 -2.37 65.42 44.32
C GLN A 23 -2.61 63.87 44.37
N ILE A 24 -2.73 63.29 45.57
CA ILE A 24 -3.00 61.84 45.73
C ILE A 24 -4.41 61.47 45.19
N THR A 25 -5.42 62.31 45.52
CA THR A 25 -6.81 62.07 45.03
C THR A 25 -6.89 62.31 43.52
N SER A 26 -6.19 63.26 42.94
CA SER A 26 -6.09 63.52 41.51
C SER A 26 -5.41 62.33 40.80
N THR A 27 -4.30 61.81 41.36
CA THR A 27 -3.57 60.65 40.77
C THR A 27 -4.37 59.40 40.86
N ILE A 28 -5.05 59.14 41.98
CA ILE A 28 -5.94 58.01 42.16
C ILE A 28 -7.14 58.07 41.17
N SER A 29 -7.72 59.28 41.02
CA SER A 29 -8.82 59.51 40.08
C SER A 29 -8.37 59.30 38.63
N THR A 30 -7.17 59.76 38.27
CA THR A 30 -6.60 59.50 36.93
C THR A 30 -6.30 58.03 36.68
N VAL A 31 -5.75 57.30 37.66
CA VAL A 31 -5.51 55.86 37.57
C VAL A 31 -6.81 55.10 37.44
N ILE A 32 -7.87 55.46 38.18
CA ILE A 32 -9.19 54.83 38.05
C ILE A 32 -9.79 55.11 36.69
N ILE A 33 -9.68 56.30 36.14
CA ILE A 33 -10.17 56.65 34.81
C ILE A 33 -9.40 55.88 33.72
N VAL A 34 -8.10 55.74 33.88
CA VAL A 34 -7.26 54.92 32.93
C VAL A 34 -7.58 53.47 33.04
N LEU A 35 -7.79 52.93 34.25
CA LEU A 35 -8.22 51.54 34.43
C LEU A 35 -9.62 51.27 33.91
N PHE A 36 -10.56 52.23 34.09
CA PHE A 36 -11.91 52.13 33.53
C PHE A 36 -11.90 52.27 31.99
N GLY A 37 -11.08 53.15 31.45
CA GLY A 37 -10.80 53.25 30.00
C GLY A 37 -10.21 51.97 29.45
N ALA A 38 -9.21 51.38 30.10
CA ALA A 38 -8.63 50.09 29.69
C ALA A 38 -9.64 48.95 29.76
N ALA A 39 -10.53 48.95 30.76
CA ALA A 39 -11.60 47.90 30.85
C ALA A 39 -12.65 48.03 29.75
N LEU A 40 -12.85 49.22 29.17
CA LEU A 40 -13.76 49.40 28.03
C LEU A 40 -13.16 48.93 26.70
N PHE A 41 -11.83 48.80 26.62
CA PHE A 41 -11.16 48.24 25.43
C PHE A 41 -10.94 46.72 25.50
N THR A 42 -11.26 46.04 26.60
CA THR A 42 -11.26 44.56 26.69
C THR A 42 -12.55 43.89 26.21
N LYS A 43 -13.32 44.55 25.37
CA LYS A 43 -14.22 43.79 24.50
C LYS A 43 -13.33 43.07 23.50
N CYS A 44 -12.89 41.86 23.85
CA CYS A 44 -12.49 40.87 22.86
C CYS A 44 -13.59 40.85 21.81
N ALA A 45 -13.34 41.42 20.68
CA ALA A 45 -14.07 41.05 19.48
C ALA A 45 -13.81 39.56 19.34
N SER A 46 -14.78 38.75 19.70
CA SER A 46 -14.86 37.37 19.25
C SER A 46 -14.86 37.47 17.73
N THR A 47 -13.68 37.32 17.11
CA THR A 47 -13.57 36.97 15.70
C THR A 47 -14.05 35.55 15.58
N MET A 48 -15.35 35.33 15.73
CA MET A 48 -15.96 34.22 15.07
C MET A 48 -15.66 34.41 13.59
N THR A 49 -14.74 33.66 13.07
CA THR A 49 -14.66 33.44 11.62
C THR A 49 -16.09 33.24 11.16
N PRO A 50 -16.60 34.05 10.20
CA PRO A 50 -17.92 33.82 9.67
C PRO A 50 -17.97 32.35 9.27
N THR A 51 -18.84 31.58 9.92
CA THR A 51 -19.16 30.24 9.46
C THR A 51 -19.81 30.46 8.11
N GLY A 52 -19.03 30.30 7.05
CA GLY A 52 -19.51 30.36 5.69
C GLY A 52 -20.76 29.46 5.56
N GLY A 53 -21.56 29.68 4.57
CA GLY A 53 -22.68 28.82 4.21
C GLY A 53 -22.22 27.36 4.07
N PRO A 54 -23.11 26.41 3.88
CA PRO A 54 -22.72 25.01 3.61
C PRO A 54 -21.69 25.00 2.48
N LYS A 55 -20.64 24.21 2.67
CA LYS A 55 -19.56 24.07 1.68
C LYS A 55 -20.18 23.66 0.35
N ASP A 56 -19.84 24.36 -0.74
CA ASP A 56 -20.24 23.97 -2.08
C ASP A 56 -19.60 22.62 -2.45
N THR A 57 -20.39 21.74 -3.00
CA THR A 57 -19.98 20.40 -3.47
C THR A 57 -20.25 20.20 -4.96
N ILE A 58 -20.72 21.25 -5.65
CA ILE A 58 -21.11 21.18 -7.06
C ILE A 58 -19.86 21.46 -7.91
N PRO A 59 -19.50 20.60 -8.87
CA PRO A 59 -18.41 20.89 -9.80
C PRO A 59 -18.82 21.93 -10.84
N PRO A 60 -17.86 22.64 -11.47
CA PRO A 60 -18.15 23.61 -12.52
C PRO A 60 -18.88 22.98 -13.70
N VAL A 61 -19.81 23.72 -14.29
CA VAL A 61 -20.62 23.30 -15.43
C VAL A 61 -20.12 23.99 -16.71
N ILE A 62 -19.99 23.23 -17.79
CA ILE A 62 -19.59 23.76 -19.09
C ILE A 62 -20.77 24.53 -19.69
N VAL A 63 -20.56 25.81 -19.99
CA VAL A 63 -21.57 26.70 -20.57
C VAL A 63 -21.40 26.84 -22.09
N PHE A 64 -20.14 26.83 -22.56
CA PHE A 64 -19.84 27.07 -23.97
C PHE A 64 -18.55 26.34 -24.39
N MET A 65 -18.54 25.85 -25.65
CA MET A 65 -17.36 25.28 -26.31
C MET A 65 -17.28 25.79 -27.76
N GLU A 66 -16.10 26.25 -28.18
CA GLU A 66 -15.83 26.67 -29.54
C GLU A 66 -14.46 26.15 -30.01
N PRO A 67 -14.32 25.33 -31.07
CA PRO A 67 -15.42 24.69 -31.82
C PRO A 67 -16.28 23.77 -30.94
N ASN A 68 -17.50 23.50 -31.38
CA ASN A 68 -18.41 22.61 -30.67
C ASN A 68 -17.78 21.23 -30.46
N ASN A 69 -18.12 20.61 -29.33
CA ASN A 69 -17.78 19.21 -29.08
C ASN A 69 -18.38 18.32 -30.20
N PHE A 70 -17.65 17.27 -30.59
CA PHE A 70 -17.96 16.39 -31.74
C PHE A 70 -17.89 17.06 -33.14
N SER A 71 -17.07 18.12 -33.28
CA SER A 71 -16.76 18.71 -34.58
C SER A 71 -16.06 17.72 -35.49
N THR A 72 -16.38 17.80 -36.80
CA THR A 72 -15.80 16.96 -37.86
C THR A 72 -14.95 17.81 -38.82
N ASN A 73 -14.20 17.16 -39.70
CA ASN A 73 -13.35 17.80 -40.72
C ASN A 73 -12.36 18.81 -40.10
N VAL A 74 -11.82 18.52 -38.93
CA VAL A 74 -10.82 19.36 -38.26
C VAL A 74 -9.50 19.29 -39.04
N ASP A 75 -8.90 20.46 -39.32
CA ASP A 75 -7.64 20.56 -40.07
C ASP A 75 -6.51 19.80 -39.35
N THR A 76 -5.88 18.89 -40.06
CA THR A 76 -4.81 18.03 -39.55
C THR A 76 -3.50 18.77 -39.26
N LEU A 77 -3.22 19.84 -40.02
CA LEU A 77 -1.98 20.61 -39.94
C LEU A 77 -2.10 21.84 -39.03
N ARG A 78 -3.30 22.44 -39.01
CA ARG A 78 -3.59 23.65 -38.22
C ARG A 78 -4.91 23.50 -37.48
N PRO A 79 -4.95 22.59 -36.49
CA PRO A 79 -6.17 22.42 -35.70
C PRO A 79 -6.51 23.75 -34.99
N PRO A 80 -7.81 24.10 -34.87
CA PRO A 80 -8.25 25.32 -34.20
C PRO A 80 -7.90 25.28 -32.71
N LYS A 81 -7.78 26.44 -32.10
CA LYS A 81 -7.77 26.55 -30.65
C LYS A 81 -9.18 26.27 -30.13
N ILE A 82 -9.27 25.49 -29.06
CA ILE A 82 -10.53 25.12 -28.43
C ILE A 82 -10.73 26.00 -27.20
N TYR A 83 -11.86 26.68 -27.14
CA TYR A 83 -12.27 27.51 -26.01
C TYR A 83 -13.39 26.77 -25.26
N VAL A 84 -13.23 26.66 -23.95
CA VAL A 84 -14.26 26.09 -23.06
C VAL A 84 -14.51 27.09 -21.97
N GLU A 85 -15.78 27.47 -21.77
CA GLU A 85 -16.22 28.40 -20.73
C GLU A 85 -17.10 27.67 -19.72
N PHE A 86 -16.93 28.02 -18.44
CA PHE A 86 -17.68 27.45 -17.33
C PHE A 86 -18.54 28.53 -16.67
N ASP A 87 -19.53 28.10 -15.90
CA ASP A 87 -20.42 28.98 -15.11
C ASP A 87 -19.68 29.71 -14.01
N GLU A 88 -18.53 29.16 -13.54
CA GLU A 88 -17.70 29.72 -12.48
C GLU A 88 -16.20 29.73 -12.83
N TYR A 89 -15.38 30.31 -11.94
CA TYR A 89 -13.91 30.27 -12.09
C TYR A 89 -13.38 28.88 -11.81
N VAL A 90 -12.50 28.39 -12.68
CA VAL A 90 -11.88 27.07 -12.56
C VAL A 90 -10.38 27.17 -12.29
N GLN A 91 -9.83 26.14 -11.67
CA GLN A 91 -8.40 25.90 -11.53
C GLN A 91 -8.00 24.63 -12.27
N ILE A 92 -6.74 24.58 -12.70
CA ILE A 92 -6.16 23.41 -13.37
C ILE A 92 -5.23 22.72 -12.37
N LYS A 93 -5.55 21.47 -12.00
CA LYS A 93 -4.79 20.65 -11.05
C LYS A 93 -4.19 19.44 -11.72
N ASP A 94 -2.95 19.11 -11.39
CA ASP A 94 -2.28 17.85 -11.80
C ASP A 94 -2.46 17.48 -13.28
N LEU A 95 -2.48 18.49 -14.19
CA LEU A 95 -2.79 18.30 -15.60
C LEU A 95 -1.94 17.21 -16.26
N GLN A 96 -0.66 17.10 -15.88
CA GLN A 96 0.25 16.09 -16.47
C GLN A 96 -0.15 14.65 -16.12
N LYS A 97 -0.81 14.45 -14.98
CA LYS A 97 -1.27 13.12 -14.53
C LYS A 97 -2.67 12.78 -15.02
N GLU A 98 -3.50 13.81 -15.21
CA GLU A 98 -4.91 13.63 -15.50
C GLU A 98 -5.24 13.73 -16.99
N LEU A 99 -4.49 14.56 -17.76
CA LEU A 99 -4.73 14.77 -19.18
C LEU A 99 -4.16 13.62 -20.00
N TYR A 100 -4.99 12.97 -20.77
CA TYR A 100 -4.56 12.04 -21.81
C TYR A 100 -5.38 12.19 -23.07
N THR A 101 -4.79 11.82 -24.21
CA THR A 101 -5.46 11.88 -25.52
C THR A 101 -5.65 10.48 -26.08
N SER A 102 -6.76 10.27 -26.77
CA SER A 102 -7.07 9.01 -27.44
C SER A 102 -7.41 9.28 -28.91
N PRO A 103 -6.61 8.78 -29.86
CA PRO A 103 -5.30 8.14 -29.66
C PRO A 103 -4.24 9.08 -29.10
N ALA A 104 -3.14 8.51 -28.59
CA ALA A 104 -2.05 9.30 -28.01
C ALA A 104 -1.43 10.25 -29.03
N MET A 105 -1.34 11.52 -28.68
CA MET A 105 -0.62 12.54 -29.42
C MET A 105 0.88 12.52 -29.06
N LYS A 106 1.76 12.80 -30.01
CA LYS A 106 3.21 12.89 -29.76
C LYS A 106 3.55 14.06 -28.84
N LYS A 107 2.79 15.16 -28.96
CA LYS A 107 2.91 16.36 -28.12
C LYS A 107 1.59 16.60 -27.44
N GLN A 108 1.60 16.56 -26.11
CA GLN A 108 0.40 16.84 -25.31
C GLN A 108 -0.17 18.24 -25.62
N PRO A 109 -1.49 18.40 -25.67
CA PRO A 109 -2.14 19.69 -25.79
C PRO A 109 -1.76 20.63 -24.65
N SER A 110 -1.60 21.91 -24.98
CA SER A 110 -1.39 22.94 -23.95
C SER A 110 -2.74 23.46 -23.49
N VAL A 111 -2.96 23.48 -22.17
CA VAL A 111 -4.19 23.99 -21.56
C VAL A 111 -3.84 25.20 -20.69
N VAL A 112 -4.50 26.33 -20.96
CA VAL A 112 -4.24 27.60 -20.24
C VAL A 112 -5.58 28.17 -19.78
N ARG A 113 -5.63 28.62 -18.53
CA ARG A 113 -6.80 29.29 -17.98
C ARG A 113 -6.97 30.69 -18.59
N ARG A 114 -8.22 31.05 -18.93
CA ARG A 114 -8.60 32.36 -19.45
C ARG A 114 -9.97 32.77 -18.88
N GLY A 115 -9.99 33.72 -17.94
CA GLY A 115 -11.23 34.11 -17.27
C GLY A 115 -11.87 32.94 -16.53
N LYS A 116 -13.15 32.72 -16.78
CA LYS A 116 -13.91 31.55 -16.27
C LYS A 116 -13.70 30.28 -17.10
N GLY A 117 -12.83 30.30 -18.10
CA GLY A 117 -12.67 29.18 -19.02
C GLY A 117 -11.22 28.76 -19.18
N ILE A 118 -11.04 27.81 -20.10
CA ILE A 118 -9.73 27.31 -20.56
C ILE A 118 -9.59 27.42 -22.07
N VAL A 119 -8.35 27.56 -22.52
CA VAL A 119 -7.96 27.48 -23.91
C VAL A 119 -7.08 26.27 -24.12
N ILE A 120 -7.49 25.37 -25.01
CA ILE A 120 -6.74 24.16 -25.37
C ILE A 120 -6.10 24.42 -26.72
N THR A 121 -4.80 24.19 -26.81
CA THR A 121 -4.04 24.32 -28.07
C THR A 121 -3.38 22.99 -28.40
N ILE A 122 -3.78 22.39 -29.51
CA ILE A 122 -3.19 21.16 -30.04
C ILE A 122 -1.86 21.53 -30.68
N LYS A 123 -0.77 20.87 -30.31
CA LYS A 123 0.59 21.14 -30.77
C LYS A 123 1.13 20.06 -31.69
N ASP A 124 0.35 19.01 -31.91
CA ASP A 124 0.72 17.87 -32.74
C ASP A 124 0.11 17.99 -34.16
N THR A 125 0.72 17.30 -35.13
CA THR A 125 0.12 17.06 -36.42
C THR A 125 -0.81 15.86 -36.34
N LEU A 126 -2.07 16.07 -36.68
CA LEU A 126 -3.09 15.03 -36.56
C LEU A 126 -3.06 14.10 -37.79
N ARG A 127 -3.47 12.85 -37.57
CA ARG A 127 -3.68 11.89 -38.66
C ARG A 127 -5.04 12.12 -39.30
N PRO A 128 -5.18 11.93 -40.63
CA PRO A 128 -6.46 12.02 -41.27
C PRO A 128 -7.40 10.89 -40.88
N ASP A 129 -8.68 11.13 -40.93
CA ASP A 129 -9.76 10.15 -40.77
C ASP A 129 -9.76 9.44 -39.37
N ILE A 130 -9.41 10.21 -38.35
CA ILE A 130 -9.31 9.74 -36.97
C ILE A 130 -10.20 10.55 -36.02
N THR A 131 -10.92 9.88 -35.17
CA THR A 131 -11.59 10.49 -34.02
C THR A 131 -10.61 10.66 -32.88
N TYR A 132 -10.44 11.88 -32.39
CA TYR A 132 -9.62 12.24 -31.25
C TYR A 132 -10.48 12.62 -30.05
N ALA A 133 -10.06 12.19 -28.87
CA ALA A 133 -10.62 12.63 -27.60
C ALA A 133 -9.51 13.20 -26.71
N ILE A 134 -9.72 14.38 -26.15
CA ILE A 134 -8.88 14.98 -25.12
C ILE A 134 -9.61 14.80 -23.81
N ASN A 135 -9.09 13.97 -22.92
CA ASN A 135 -9.69 13.62 -21.65
C ASN A 135 -8.97 14.35 -20.52
N PHE A 136 -9.71 15.00 -19.64
CA PHE A 136 -9.16 15.83 -18.58
C PHE A 136 -9.15 15.13 -17.21
N GLY A 137 -9.82 13.96 -17.07
CA GLY A 137 -9.94 13.29 -15.78
C GLY A 137 -10.50 14.22 -14.72
N ALA A 138 -9.76 14.43 -13.65
CA ALA A 138 -10.10 15.34 -12.56
C ALA A 138 -9.31 16.67 -12.60
N ALA A 139 -8.66 17.00 -13.73
CA ALA A 139 -7.77 18.17 -13.83
C ALA A 139 -8.48 19.51 -13.73
N ILE A 140 -9.75 19.61 -14.10
CA ILE A 140 -10.53 20.84 -14.03
C ILE A 140 -11.37 20.80 -12.77
N ALA A 141 -11.22 21.80 -11.90
CA ALA A 141 -11.97 21.90 -10.65
C ALA A 141 -12.40 23.35 -10.43
N ASP A 142 -13.44 23.56 -9.60
CA ASP A 142 -13.78 24.91 -9.15
C ASP A 142 -12.61 25.59 -8.43
N ASN A 143 -12.59 26.91 -8.42
CA ASN A 143 -11.48 27.68 -7.88
C ASN A 143 -11.49 27.75 -6.34
N ASN A 144 -12.66 27.65 -5.70
CA ASN A 144 -12.83 27.91 -4.28
C ASN A 144 -12.70 26.63 -3.44
N GLU A 145 -13.57 25.66 -3.66
CA GLU A 145 -13.65 24.42 -2.89
C GLU A 145 -12.79 23.31 -3.50
N GLY A 146 -12.53 23.40 -4.80
CA GLY A 146 -11.72 22.44 -5.54
C GLY A 146 -12.47 21.18 -5.94
N ASN A 147 -13.80 21.26 -6.12
CA ASN A 147 -14.62 20.17 -6.61
C ASN A 147 -14.27 19.85 -8.08
N PRO A 148 -13.79 18.65 -8.40
CA PRO A 148 -13.35 18.33 -9.75
C PRO A 148 -14.54 18.06 -10.69
N LEU A 149 -14.46 18.57 -11.91
CA LEU A 149 -15.33 18.18 -13.02
C LEU A 149 -14.81 16.87 -13.60
N HIS A 150 -15.29 15.75 -13.08
CA HIS A 150 -14.92 14.43 -13.56
C HIS A 150 -15.44 14.17 -14.98
N ALA A 151 -14.69 13.36 -15.73
CA ALA A 151 -15.03 12.89 -17.06
C ALA A 151 -15.25 14.01 -18.12
N MET A 152 -14.70 15.22 -17.88
CA MET A 152 -14.65 16.23 -18.94
C MET A 152 -13.81 15.73 -20.12
N ARG A 153 -14.39 15.78 -21.31
CA ARG A 153 -13.72 15.37 -22.54
C ARG A 153 -14.15 16.25 -23.71
N TYR A 154 -13.21 16.51 -24.59
CA TYR A 154 -13.46 17.18 -25.87
C TYR A 154 -13.13 16.21 -27.00
N VAL A 155 -14.11 15.95 -27.85
CA VAL A 155 -14.04 14.98 -28.94
C VAL A 155 -14.18 15.70 -30.27
N PHE A 156 -13.36 15.32 -31.24
CA PHE A 156 -13.45 15.84 -32.62
C PHE A 156 -12.92 14.77 -33.61
N SER A 157 -13.27 14.93 -34.86
CA SER A 157 -12.79 14.06 -35.93
C SER A 157 -12.08 14.87 -37.05
N THR A 158 -10.99 14.33 -37.54
CA THR A 158 -10.35 14.84 -38.75
C THR A 158 -11.00 14.32 -40.05
N GLY A 159 -11.92 13.35 -39.94
CA GLY A 159 -12.79 12.86 -41.00
C GLY A 159 -14.18 13.51 -40.95
N ASP A 160 -15.07 13.01 -41.74
CA ASP A 160 -16.47 13.51 -41.89
C ASP A 160 -17.41 12.99 -40.78
N THR A 161 -17.02 11.95 -40.09
CA THR A 161 -17.79 11.30 -38.99
C THR A 161 -16.99 11.17 -37.73
N VAL A 162 -17.69 11.08 -36.61
CA VAL A 162 -17.12 10.73 -35.29
C VAL A 162 -17.49 9.29 -34.96
N ASP A 163 -16.48 8.48 -34.62
CA ASP A 163 -16.72 7.10 -34.18
C ASP A 163 -17.56 7.08 -32.90
N SER A 164 -18.55 6.18 -32.82
CA SER A 164 -19.61 6.24 -31.79
C SER A 164 -19.81 4.99 -30.95
N MET A 165 -19.01 3.92 -31.17
CA MET A 165 -19.15 2.70 -30.41
C MET A 165 -18.47 2.77 -29.03
N TYR A 166 -18.95 1.94 -28.11
CA TYR A 166 -18.50 1.87 -26.71
C TYR A 166 -18.16 0.44 -26.32
N MET A 167 -17.25 0.30 -25.37
CA MET A 167 -17.04 -0.91 -24.57
C MET A 167 -16.79 -0.52 -23.12
N SER A 168 -17.22 -1.37 -22.19
CA SER A 168 -16.94 -1.20 -20.78
C SER A 168 -16.18 -2.40 -20.24
N GLY A 169 -15.49 -2.24 -19.12
CA GLY A 169 -14.82 -3.34 -18.48
C GLY A 169 -14.33 -3.01 -17.08
N TYR A 170 -13.73 -4.03 -16.47
CA TYR A 170 -13.24 -3.99 -15.11
C TYR A 170 -11.82 -4.53 -15.02
N THR A 171 -10.96 -3.89 -14.24
CA THR A 171 -9.58 -4.29 -13.96
C THR A 171 -9.42 -4.66 -12.50
N ALA A 172 -8.89 -5.86 -12.21
CA ALA A 172 -8.64 -6.33 -10.85
C ALA A 172 -7.30 -7.05 -10.76
N ASP A 173 -6.63 -6.92 -9.59
CA ASP A 173 -5.44 -7.69 -9.26
C ASP A 173 -5.76 -9.19 -9.25
N SER A 174 -4.95 -9.98 -9.93
CA SER A 174 -5.19 -11.41 -10.14
C SER A 174 -5.03 -12.26 -8.88
N TYR A 175 -4.28 -11.78 -7.89
CA TYR A 175 -4.04 -12.50 -6.63
C TYR A 175 -4.95 -12.01 -5.49
N LYS A 176 -5.14 -10.70 -5.36
CA LYS A 176 -5.95 -10.11 -4.29
C LYS A 176 -7.40 -9.88 -4.67
N ALA A 177 -7.68 -9.91 -5.97
CA ALA A 177 -8.96 -9.55 -6.57
C ALA A 177 -9.41 -8.09 -6.32
N ASP A 178 -8.59 -7.24 -5.71
CA ASP A 178 -8.88 -5.82 -5.53
C ASP A 178 -8.93 -5.09 -6.86
N SER A 179 -9.72 -4.01 -6.95
CA SER A 179 -9.76 -3.17 -8.15
C SER A 179 -8.43 -2.47 -8.37
N VAL A 180 -7.92 -2.50 -9.60
CA VAL A 180 -6.73 -1.76 -10.03
C VAL A 180 -7.17 -0.44 -10.64
N SER A 181 -6.97 0.64 -9.89
CA SER A 181 -7.37 1.99 -10.30
C SER A 181 -6.38 2.61 -11.27
N LYS A 182 -6.88 3.52 -12.15
CA LYS A 182 -6.05 4.31 -13.08
C LYS A 182 -5.30 3.50 -14.11
N SER A 183 -5.67 2.24 -14.32
CA SER A 183 -5.12 1.44 -15.41
C SER A 183 -5.48 2.06 -16.75
N PHE A 184 -4.50 2.13 -17.66
CA PHE A 184 -4.76 2.45 -19.06
C PHE A 184 -5.18 1.20 -19.82
N ILE A 185 -6.19 1.34 -20.67
CA ILE A 185 -6.70 0.29 -21.53
C ILE A 185 -6.42 0.67 -22.98
N TYR A 186 -5.56 -0.13 -23.64
CA TYR A 186 -5.09 0.10 -24.98
C TYR A 186 -5.80 -0.81 -25.96
N PHE A 187 -6.43 -0.19 -26.96
CA PHE A 187 -7.16 -0.86 -28.02
C PHE A 187 -6.35 -0.80 -29.32
N PHE A 188 -5.96 -1.95 -29.82
CA PHE A 188 -5.25 -2.11 -31.08
C PHE A 188 -6.20 -2.74 -32.13
N ILE A 189 -6.39 -2.11 -33.28
CA ILE A 189 -7.15 -2.68 -34.38
C ILE A 189 -6.39 -3.91 -34.89
N ALA A 190 -7.02 -5.08 -34.80
CA ALA A 190 -6.37 -6.36 -35.03
C ALA A 190 -5.75 -6.47 -36.44
N ASP A 191 -6.46 -5.98 -37.46
CA ASP A 191 -5.99 -6.02 -38.86
C ASP A 191 -4.84 -5.03 -39.14
N SER A 192 -4.51 -4.15 -38.19
CA SER A 192 -3.43 -3.16 -38.32
C SER A 192 -2.14 -3.56 -37.66
N ILE A 193 -2.09 -4.72 -37.03
CA ILE A 193 -0.93 -5.22 -36.28
C ILE A 193 -0.58 -6.63 -36.72
N GLU A 194 0.71 -6.93 -36.80
CA GLU A 194 1.20 -8.28 -36.93
C GLU A 194 1.24 -8.92 -35.53
N HIS A 195 0.54 -10.02 -35.36
CA HIS A 195 0.50 -10.77 -34.12
C HIS A 195 1.14 -12.16 -34.33
N ASN A 196 2.10 -12.48 -33.46
CA ASN A 196 2.67 -13.82 -33.38
C ASN A 196 2.04 -14.51 -32.14
N SER A 197 1.48 -15.70 -32.35
CA SER A 197 0.87 -16.49 -31.28
C SER A 197 1.88 -17.06 -30.27
N GLU A 198 3.16 -17.19 -30.67
CA GLU A 198 4.22 -17.69 -29.80
C GLU A 198 4.88 -16.58 -28.97
N TYR A 199 4.82 -15.34 -29.48
CA TYR A 199 5.45 -14.20 -28.83
C TYR A 199 4.68 -12.91 -29.11
N ASP A 200 3.98 -12.40 -28.13
CA ASP A 200 3.25 -11.14 -28.26
C ASP A 200 4.10 -9.93 -27.92
N SER A 201 4.43 -9.15 -28.93
CA SER A 201 5.17 -7.88 -28.81
C SER A 201 4.31 -6.64 -29.05
N THR A 202 2.99 -6.77 -29.09
CA THR A 202 2.06 -5.70 -29.49
C THR A 202 2.26 -4.43 -28.66
N MET A 203 2.34 -4.54 -27.35
CA MET A 203 2.50 -3.41 -26.43
C MET A 203 3.82 -2.64 -26.61
N PHE A 204 4.85 -3.27 -27.16
CA PHE A 204 6.17 -2.67 -27.37
C PHE A 204 6.34 -2.10 -28.78
N LYS A 205 5.70 -2.71 -29.75
CA LYS A 205 5.92 -2.43 -31.18
C LYS A 205 4.94 -1.42 -31.75
N TYR A 206 3.69 -1.43 -31.28
CA TYR A 206 2.62 -0.65 -31.88
C TYR A 206 2.08 0.43 -30.93
N LYS A 207 1.48 1.48 -31.51
CA LYS A 207 0.74 2.48 -30.76
C LYS A 207 -0.75 2.14 -30.75
N PRO A 208 -1.44 2.31 -29.61
CA PRO A 208 -2.87 2.05 -29.54
C PRO A 208 -3.68 2.99 -30.44
N HIS A 209 -4.78 2.48 -30.96
CA HIS A 209 -5.73 3.25 -31.77
C HIS A 209 -6.72 4.01 -30.89
N VAL A 210 -7.13 3.41 -29.76
CA VAL A 210 -7.97 4.05 -28.75
C VAL A 210 -7.38 3.78 -27.38
N ILE A 211 -7.50 4.77 -26.49
CA ILE A 211 -7.05 4.70 -25.11
C ILE A 211 -8.23 5.03 -24.20
N ALA A 212 -8.48 4.18 -23.23
CA ALA A 212 -9.37 4.45 -22.09
C ALA A 212 -8.58 4.39 -20.79
N ARG A 213 -9.14 4.89 -19.70
CA ARG A 213 -8.57 4.81 -18.35
C ARG A 213 -9.62 4.33 -17.37
N ALA A 214 -9.25 3.38 -16.50
CA ALA A 214 -10.10 2.90 -15.45
C ALA A 214 -10.22 3.95 -14.31
N GLU A 215 -11.40 4.07 -13.75
CA GLU A 215 -11.68 4.88 -12.58
C GLU A 215 -11.19 4.20 -11.30
N LYS A 216 -11.36 4.85 -10.15
CA LYS A 216 -10.89 4.34 -8.84
C LYS A 216 -11.47 2.99 -8.44
N ASN A 217 -12.65 2.65 -8.96
CA ASN A 217 -13.29 1.36 -8.74
C ASN A 217 -12.84 0.28 -9.73
N GLY A 218 -11.88 0.56 -10.61
CA GLY A 218 -11.38 -0.35 -11.64
C GLY A 218 -12.26 -0.44 -12.90
N ILE A 219 -13.40 0.24 -12.93
CA ILE A 219 -14.30 0.25 -14.10
C ILE A 219 -13.79 1.28 -15.12
N PHE A 220 -13.83 0.91 -16.38
CA PHE A 220 -13.54 1.81 -17.49
C PHE A 220 -14.67 1.80 -18.52
N ILE A 221 -14.78 2.92 -19.23
CA ILE A 221 -15.67 3.07 -20.39
C ILE A 221 -14.82 3.57 -21.57
N ALA A 222 -14.53 2.69 -22.50
CA ALA A 222 -13.91 3.06 -23.76
C ALA A 222 -14.97 3.59 -24.72
N GLN A 223 -14.71 4.75 -25.30
CA GLN A 223 -15.65 5.45 -26.16
C GLN A 223 -14.97 5.81 -27.49
N ASN A 224 -15.78 6.10 -28.50
CA ASN A 224 -15.30 6.45 -29.83
C ASN A 224 -14.52 5.32 -30.50
N LEU A 225 -15.04 4.09 -30.36
CA LEU A 225 -14.50 2.91 -31.03
C LEU A 225 -15.12 2.76 -32.43
N LYS A 226 -14.33 2.23 -33.36
CA LYS A 226 -14.81 1.76 -34.66
C LYS A 226 -15.43 0.37 -34.54
N PRO A 227 -16.37 -0.03 -35.42
CA PRO A 227 -16.96 -1.37 -35.40
C PRO A 227 -16.04 -2.42 -36.03
N VAL A 228 -14.84 -2.58 -35.48
CA VAL A 228 -13.79 -3.52 -35.94
C VAL A 228 -13.30 -4.39 -34.80
N ASN A 229 -12.52 -5.41 -35.12
CA ASN A 229 -11.92 -6.27 -34.11
C ASN A 229 -10.74 -5.61 -33.42
N TYR A 230 -10.73 -5.65 -32.08
CA TYR A 230 -9.67 -5.12 -31.26
C TYR A 230 -8.97 -6.21 -30.48
N ARG A 231 -7.64 -6.11 -30.37
CA ARG A 231 -6.83 -6.71 -29.34
C ARG A 231 -6.67 -5.70 -28.23
N ILE A 232 -6.90 -6.10 -26.98
CA ILE A 232 -7.04 -5.17 -25.87
C ILE A 232 -6.12 -5.57 -24.72
N TYR A 233 -5.37 -4.60 -24.19
CA TYR A 233 -4.51 -4.74 -23.03
C TYR A 233 -4.87 -3.68 -21.99
N ALA A 234 -4.76 -4.05 -20.73
CA ALA A 234 -4.82 -3.11 -19.62
C ALA A 234 -3.46 -3.10 -18.91
N PHE A 235 -2.99 -1.94 -18.45
CA PHE A 235 -1.80 -1.87 -17.62
C PHE A 235 -1.92 -0.74 -16.60
N GLU A 236 -1.33 -0.92 -15.41
CA GLU A 236 -1.25 0.10 -14.37
C GLU A 236 0.01 0.95 -14.64
N ASP A 237 -0.19 2.22 -14.98
CA ASP A 237 0.91 3.15 -15.24
C ASP A 237 1.40 3.76 -13.92
N THR A 238 2.38 3.12 -13.29
CA THR A 238 2.90 3.48 -11.97
C THR A 238 3.63 4.82 -11.97
N ASN A 239 4.33 5.16 -13.06
CA ASN A 239 5.17 6.36 -13.17
C ASN A 239 4.53 7.49 -14.00
N ASN A 240 3.33 7.32 -14.52
CA ASN A 240 2.54 8.26 -15.32
C ASN A 240 3.24 8.67 -16.64
N ASN A 241 3.89 7.73 -17.32
CA ASN A 241 4.53 7.95 -18.61
C ASN A 241 3.70 7.46 -19.79
N MET A 242 2.57 6.81 -19.54
CA MET A 242 1.68 6.19 -20.54
C MET A 242 2.38 5.11 -21.40
N MET A 243 3.35 4.42 -20.80
CA MET A 243 4.08 3.32 -21.43
C MET A 243 4.16 2.15 -20.46
N TYR A 244 3.86 0.96 -20.95
CA TYR A 244 3.99 -0.25 -20.14
C TYR A 244 5.46 -0.57 -19.87
N GLU A 245 5.82 -0.68 -18.61
CA GLU A 245 7.15 -1.08 -18.13
C GLU A 245 7.09 -2.43 -17.45
N PRO A 246 7.54 -3.50 -18.13
CA PRO A 246 7.56 -4.84 -17.55
C PRO A 246 8.26 -4.87 -16.19
N SER A 247 7.79 -5.71 -15.30
CA SER A 247 8.26 -5.89 -13.92
C SER A 247 7.96 -4.76 -12.93
N VAL A 248 7.56 -3.59 -13.41
CA VAL A 248 7.14 -2.43 -12.59
C VAL A 248 5.62 -2.35 -12.60
N ASP A 249 5.05 -2.29 -13.81
CA ASP A 249 3.62 -2.13 -14.02
C ASP A 249 2.90 -3.48 -14.01
N GLN A 250 1.69 -3.49 -13.51
CA GLN A 250 0.79 -4.63 -13.72
C GLN A 250 0.23 -4.57 -15.14
N ILE A 251 0.04 -5.73 -15.75
CA ILE A 251 -0.58 -5.90 -17.06
C ILE A 251 -1.69 -6.94 -17.01
N GLY A 252 -2.70 -6.77 -17.84
CA GLY A 252 -3.74 -7.75 -18.10
C GLY A 252 -4.07 -7.77 -19.59
N PHE A 253 -4.40 -8.92 -20.12
CA PHE A 253 -4.79 -9.09 -21.52
C PHE A 253 -6.00 -10.02 -21.63
N LEU A 254 -6.61 -10.01 -22.81
CA LEU A 254 -7.73 -10.88 -23.14
C LEU A 254 -7.30 -11.89 -24.20
N ASP A 255 -7.77 -13.13 -24.07
CA ASP A 255 -7.33 -14.24 -24.93
C ASP A 255 -7.93 -14.16 -26.34
N THR A 256 -8.99 -13.37 -26.52
CA THR A 256 -9.74 -13.26 -27.79
C THR A 256 -9.82 -11.81 -28.28
N LEU A 257 -10.22 -11.66 -29.54
CA LEU A 257 -10.52 -10.37 -30.15
C LEU A 257 -11.96 -9.95 -29.84
N TYR A 258 -12.17 -8.67 -29.63
CA TYR A 258 -13.48 -8.11 -29.32
C TYR A 258 -13.88 -7.03 -30.35
N ASN A 259 -15.13 -7.12 -30.79
CA ASN A 259 -15.71 -6.14 -31.70
C ASN A 259 -16.93 -5.48 -31.05
N PRO A 260 -16.93 -4.16 -30.86
CA PRO A 260 -18.02 -3.47 -30.15
C PRO A 260 -19.40 -3.66 -30.79
N ARG A 261 -19.44 -3.92 -32.10
CA ARG A 261 -20.72 -4.19 -32.82
C ARG A 261 -21.44 -5.43 -32.29
N TYR A 262 -20.68 -6.44 -31.84
CA TYR A 262 -21.24 -7.74 -31.43
C TYR A 262 -21.28 -7.91 -29.90
N MET A 263 -20.86 -6.88 -29.17
CA MET A 263 -20.95 -6.90 -27.71
C MET A 263 -22.41 -6.68 -27.24
N PRO A 264 -22.83 -7.30 -26.14
CA PRO A 264 -24.13 -7.02 -25.54
C PRO A 264 -24.19 -5.56 -25.08
N GLY A 265 -25.40 -4.99 -25.00
CA GLY A 265 -25.60 -3.67 -24.40
C GLY A 265 -25.25 -3.69 -22.91
N PHE A 266 -24.87 -2.56 -22.36
CA PHE A 266 -24.60 -2.38 -20.93
C PHE A 266 -25.19 -1.06 -20.42
N ASN A 267 -25.39 -0.99 -19.09
CA ASN A 267 -25.90 0.23 -18.46
C ASN A 267 -24.75 1.14 -18.10
N ILE A 268 -24.98 2.46 -18.27
CA ILE A 268 -24.07 3.51 -17.80
C ILE A 268 -24.86 4.33 -16.77
N TRP A 269 -24.26 4.64 -15.65
CA TRP A 269 -24.83 5.53 -14.64
C TRP A 269 -23.76 6.46 -14.09
N PHE A 270 -24.19 7.54 -13.44
CA PHE A 270 -23.31 8.43 -12.72
C PHE A 270 -23.27 8.03 -11.25
N ASP A 271 -22.11 7.68 -10.74
CA ASP A 271 -21.90 7.41 -9.32
C ASP A 271 -21.82 8.76 -8.56
N SER A 272 -22.92 9.16 -7.96
CA SER A 272 -23.02 10.43 -7.24
C SER A 272 -22.17 10.50 -5.98
N LEU A 273 -21.75 9.36 -5.41
CA LEU A 273 -20.88 9.29 -4.23
C LEU A 273 -19.41 9.47 -4.60
N ARG A 274 -19.02 9.02 -5.78
CA ARG A 274 -17.65 9.11 -6.29
C ARG A 274 -17.47 10.20 -7.33
N HIS A 275 -18.57 10.78 -7.81
CA HIS A 275 -18.62 11.84 -8.83
C HIS A 275 -18.00 11.48 -10.18
N TYR A 276 -18.11 10.22 -10.63
CA TYR A 276 -17.68 9.82 -11.96
C TYR A 276 -18.66 8.82 -12.62
N PRO A 277 -18.63 8.67 -13.97
CA PRO A 277 -19.43 7.69 -14.66
C PRO A 277 -18.96 6.26 -14.34
N SER A 278 -19.90 5.35 -14.18
CA SER A 278 -19.69 3.91 -13.99
C SER A 278 -20.54 3.12 -14.97
N ALA A 279 -20.25 1.85 -15.15
CA ALA A 279 -20.96 0.99 -16.10
C ALA A 279 -20.91 -0.48 -15.68
N ASP A 280 -21.91 -1.26 -16.15
CA ASP A 280 -21.80 -2.73 -16.10
C ASP A 280 -20.61 -3.15 -16.99
N PRO A 281 -19.66 -3.98 -16.51
CA PRO A 281 -18.51 -4.40 -17.32
C PRO A 281 -18.91 -5.44 -18.37
N GLN A 282 -18.35 -5.31 -19.56
CA GLN A 282 -18.41 -6.30 -20.64
C GLN A 282 -17.10 -7.10 -20.75
N LEU A 283 -16.00 -6.56 -20.21
CA LEU A 283 -14.66 -7.12 -20.25
C LEU A 283 -14.11 -7.20 -18.83
N TYR A 284 -13.31 -8.24 -18.56
CA TYR A 284 -12.67 -8.41 -17.25
C TYR A 284 -11.17 -8.68 -17.43
N PHE A 285 -10.33 -7.83 -16.87
CA PHE A 285 -8.88 -7.96 -16.91
C PHE A 285 -8.36 -8.42 -15.54
N ARG A 286 -7.65 -9.52 -15.53
CA ARG A 286 -6.89 -10.03 -14.40
C ARG A 286 -5.48 -9.47 -14.48
N MET A 287 -5.19 -8.45 -13.67
CA MET A 287 -3.93 -7.71 -13.68
C MET A 287 -2.86 -8.47 -12.90
N PHE A 288 -1.66 -8.54 -13.45
CA PHE A 288 -0.51 -9.20 -12.83
C PHE A 288 0.79 -8.48 -13.21
N THR A 289 1.84 -8.64 -12.39
CA THR A 289 3.19 -8.15 -12.73
C THR A 289 3.97 -9.27 -13.41
N ASP A 290 4.40 -9.02 -14.65
CA ASP A 290 5.25 -9.96 -15.38
C ASP A 290 6.73 -9.71 -15.04
N ARG A 291 7.26 -10.51 -14.13
CA ARG A 291 8.64 -10.38 -13.66
C ARG A 291 9.69 -10.95 -14.62
N LYS A 292 9.29 -11.67 -15.67
CA LYS A 292 10.23 -12.28 -16.62
C LYS A 292 10.86 -11.28 -17.59
N PHE A 293 10.21 -10.13 -17.79
CA PHE A 293 10.71 -9.07 -18.67
C PHE A 293 11.78 -8.17 -18.07
N ALA A 294 12.08 -8.31 -16.80
CA ALA A 294 13.17 -7.55 -16.22
C ALA A 294 14.46 -7.87 -16.96
N ARG A 295 15.10 -6.83 -17.50
CA ARG A 295 16.41 -7.01 -18.20
C ARG A 295 17.43 -7.56 -17.21
N GLN A 296 17.96 -8.73 -17.52
CA GLN A 296 19.08 -9.28 -16.78
C GLN A 296 20.31 -8.41 -17.02
N THR A 297 20.58 -7.55 -16.07
CA THR A 297 21.78 -6.70 -16.02
C THR A 297 22.18 -6.53 -14.56
N LEU A 298 23.47 -6.44 -14.29
CA LEU A 298 23.94 -6.03 -12.97
C LEU A 298 23.67 -4.53 -12.82
N THR A 299 22.65 -4.17 -12.02
CA THR A 299 22.21 -2.77 -11.83
C THR A 299 23.03 -2.04 -10.79
N GLY A 300 23.66 -2.78 -9.88
CA GLY A 300 24.51 -2.20 -8.85
C GLY A 300 25.26 -3.25 -8.06
N HIS A 301 26.30 -2.80 -7.38
CA HIS A 301 27.01 -3.59 -6.39
C HIS A 301 27.59 -2.68 -5.31
N GLU A 302 27.61 -3.17 -4.08
CA GLU A 302 28.18 -2.45 -2.95
C GLU A 302 28.79 -3.42 -1.93
N ARG A 303 29.75 -2.95 -1.15
CA ARG A 303 30.32 -3.69 -0.03
C ARG A 303 29.83 -3.09 1.27
N THR A 304 28.85 -3.75 1.90
CA THR A 304 28.13 -3.25 3.08
C THR A 304 28.87 -3.49 4.39
N SER A 305 29.75 -4.51 4.44
CA SER A 305 30.65 -4.75 5.56
C SER A 305 31.98 -5.32 5.08
N ARG A 306 32.93 -5.54 6.01
CA ARG A 306 34.23 -6.09 5.66
C ARG A 306 34.10 -7.43 4.94
N HIS A 307 33.21 -8.30 5.38
CA HIS A 307 32.98 -9.65 4.84
C HIS A 307 31.83 -9.78 3.87
N LYS A 308 31.04 -8.70 3.59
CA LYS A 308 29.80 -8.78 2.81
C LYS A 308 29.76 -7.78 1.67
N ALA A 309 29.48 -8.26 0.48
CA ALA A 309 29.09 -7.43 -0.64
C ALA A 309 27.71 -7.84 -1.15
N LEU A 310 26.94 -6.88 -1.66
CA LEU A 310 25.66 -7.11 -2.30
C LEU A 310 25.79 -6.85 -3.80
N LEU A 311 25.18 -7.73 -4.58
CA LEU A 311 24.98 -7.59 -6.02
C LEU A 311 23.48 -7.44 -6.28
N TYR A 312 23.11 -6.48 -7.10
CA TYR A 312 21.73 -6.20 -7.49
C TYR A 312 21.56 -6.47 -8.98
N PHE A 313 20.62 -7.35 -9.31
CA PHE A 313 20.27 -7.66 -10.68
C PHE A 313 18.92 -7.05 -11.04
N GLY A 314 18.78 -6.62 -12.28
CA GLY A 314 17.52 -6.06 -12.78
C GLY A 314 16.42 -7.11 -12.94
N GLY A 315 16.77 -8.36 -13.22
CA GLY A 315 15.85 -9.47 -13.40
C GLY A 315 15.97 -10.56 -12.34
N ALA A 316 14.88 -11.31 -12.14
CA ALA A 316 14.89 -12.46 -11.23
C ALA A 316 15.66 -13.66 -11.81
N ASN A 317 16.18 -14.50 -10.91
CA ASN A 317 16.93 -15.73 -11.23
C ASN A 317 18.09 -15.48 -12.21
N PRO A 318 19.06 -14.61 -11.88
CA PRO A 318 20.22 -14.39 -12.73
C PRO A 318 21.00 -15.70 -12.90
N GLU A 319 21.33 -16.04 -14.12
CA GLU A 319 22.17 -17.19 -14.44
C GLU A 319 23.63 -16.75 -14.35
N VAL A 320 24.22 -16.92 -13.17
CA VAL A 320 25.61 -16.57 -12.88
C VAL A 320 26.50 -17.79 -13.11
N HIS A 321 27.40 -17.69 -14.07
CA HIS A 321 28.34 -18.77 -14.41
C HIS A 321 29.56 -18.74 -13.57
N LYS A 322 30.16 -17.55 -13.30
CA LYS A 322 31.43 -17.44 -12.62
C LYS A 322 31.56 -16.09 -11.89
N ILE A 323 32.19 -16.11 -10.72
CA ILE A 323 32.63 -14.93 -10.01
C ILE A 323 34.11 -15.16 -9.63
N GLU A 324 34.97 -14.26 -10.05
CA GLU A 324 36.42 -14.33 -9.78
C GLU A 324 36.90 -13.02 -9.18
N PHE A 325 37.77 -13.12 -8.20
CA PHE A 325 38.40 -11.97 -7.56
C PHE A 325 39.91 -12.06 -7.68
N ASP A 326 40.58 -10.91 -7.86
CA ASP A 326 42.05 -10.87 -8.04
C ASP A 326 42.81 -11.34 -6.79
N SER A 327 42.22 -11.13 -5.61
CA SER A 327 42.89 -11.37 -4.31
C SER A 327 42.20 -12.40 -3.41
N ILE A 328 41.09 -13.02 -3.87
CA ILE A 328 40.30 -13.94 -3.07
C ILE A 328 40.06 -15.23 -3.86
N PRO A 329 40.44 -16.39 -3.34
CA PRO A 329 40.13 -17.69 -3.95
C PRO A 329 38.61 -17.91 -4.04
N SER A 330 38.15 -18.51 -5.15
CA SER A 330 36.70 -18.72 -5.40
C SER A 330 36.07 -19.64 -4.36
N ASP A 331 36.77 -20.59 -3.78
CA ASP A 331 36.30 -21.47 -2.71
C ASP A 331 36.06 -20.73 -1.38
N LYS A 332 36.59 -19.52 -1.24
CA LYS A 332 36.42 -18.63 -0.10
C LYS A 332 35.26 -17.63 -0.28
N VAL A 333 34.55 -17.72 -1.39
CA VAL A 333 33.39 -16.85 -1.69
C VAL A 333 32.11 -17.64 -1.57
N ILE A 334 31.23 -17.23 -0.63
CA ILE A 334 29.92 -17.85 -0.43
C ILE A 334 28.91 -17.02 -1.17
N TYR A 335 28.24 -17.64 -2.13
CA TYR A 335 27.08 -17.06 -2.86
C TYR A 335 25.78 -17.33 -2.09
N ASP A 336 25.10 -16.28 -1.67
CA ASP A 336 23.93 -16.34 -0.76
C ASP A 336 22.82 -15.44 -1.26
N PRO A 337 21.83 -15.98 -2.00
CA PRO A 337 20.67 -15.21 -2.44
C PRO A 337 19.89 -14.66 -1.23
N GLN A 338 19.45 -13.39 -1.32
CA GLN A 338 18.72 -12.72 -0.24
C GLN A 338 17.21 -12.65 -0.50
N THR A 339 16.80 -12.91 -1.73
CA THR A 339 15.42 -12.85 -2.20
C THR A 339 15.02 -14.17 -2.87
N ILE A 340 13.73 -14.48 -2.89
CA ILE A 340 13.18 -15.66 -3.61
C ILE A 340 13.51 -15.57 -5.11
N GLY A 341 13.46 -14.35 -5.67
CA GLY A 341 13.85 -14.09 -7.06
C GLY A 341 15.35 -14.10 -7.32
N LYS A 342 16.20 -14.22 -6.29
CA LYS A 342 17.66 -14.18 -6.37
C LYS A 342 18.21 -12.94 -7.09
N ASP A 343 17.41 -11.89 -7.22
CA ASP A 343 17.77 -10.60 -7.83
C ASP A 343 18.69 -9.75 -6.93
N THR A 344 18.72 -10.09 -5.64
CA THR A 344 19.69 -9.56 -4.68
C THR A 344 20.49 -10.71 -4.09
N VAL A 345 21.80 -10.65 -4.25
CA VAL A 345 22.74 -11.70 -3.82
C VAL A 345 23.78 -11.11 -2.91
N ALA A 346 23.97 -11.73 -1.74
CA ALA A 346 25.11 -11.45 -0.90
C ALA A 346 26.30 -12.36 -1.31
N LEU A 347 27.45 -11.75 -1.44
CA LEU A 347 28.74 -12.44 -1.51
C LEU A 347 29.43 -12.31 -0.16
N TRP A 348 29.72 -13.43 0.44
CA TRP A 348 30.43 -13.47 1.72
C TRP A 348 31.84 -13.97 1.52
N PHE A 349 32.82 -13.33 2.19
CA PHE A 349 34.22 -13.65 2.08
C PHE A 349 34.69 -14.41 3.33
N ASP A 350 34.97 -15.72 3.20
CA ASP A 350 35.49 -16.57 4.28
C ASP A 350 37.02 -16.43 4.40
N ILE A 351 37.47 -15.26 4.77
CA ILE A 351 38.88 -14.89 4.97
C ILE A 351 38.99 -14.16 6.31
N ALA A 352 40.12 -14.30 6.99
CA ALA A 352 40.32 -13.60 8.24
C ALA A 352 40.25 -12.07 8.05
N PRO A 353 39.68 -11.32 9.02
CA PRO A 353 39.50 -9.88 8.85
C PRO A 353 40.76 -9.12 8.48
N GLU A 354 41.93 -9.55 9.01
CA GLU A 354 43.22 -8.92 8.79
C GLU A 354 43.74 -9.10 7.35
N GLU A 355 43.31 -10.18 6.69
CA GLU A 355 43.76 -10.55 5.33
C GLU A 355 42.86 -9.94 4.25
N LEU A 356 41.65 -9.43 4.62
CA LEU A 356 40.72 -8.85 3.66
C LEU A 356 41.16 -7.44 3.24
N PRO A 357 41.40 -7.20 1.93
CA PRO A 357 41.75 -5.87 1.46
C PRO A 357 40.59 -4.89 1.51
N ASP A 358 40.85 -3.59 1.67
CA ASP A 358 39.82 -2.53 1.68
C ASP A 358 39.09 -2.41 0.34
N THR A 359 39.73 -2.77 -0.75
CA THR A 359 39.12 -2.82 -2.07
C THR A 359 39.37 -4.18 -2.71
N ILE A 360 38.28 -4.88 -3.00
CA ILE A 360 38.29 -6.16 -3.71
C ILE A 360 37.88 -5.89 -5.16
N LYS A 361 38.72 -6.32 -6.10
CA LYS A 361 38.44 -6.25 -7.53
C LYS A 361 38.17 -7.64 -8.06
N GLY A 362 37.25 -7.72 -9.03
CA GLY A 362 36.91 -9.01 -9.63
C GLY A 362 36.06 -8.84 -10.88
N THR A 363 35.58 -9.98 -11.36
CA THR A 363 34.75 -10.07 -12.55
C THR A 363 33.60 -11.07 -12.28
N ILE A 364 32.41 -10.72 -12.69
CA ILE A 364 31.26 -11.62 -12.70
C ILE A 364 30.87 -11.92 -14.15
N THR A 365 30.71 -13.20 -14.48
CA THR A 365 30.27 -13.69 -15.78
C THR A 365 28.87 -14.31 -15.61
N TYR A 366 27.90 -13.79 -16.36
CA TYR A 366 26.50 -14.20 -16.25
C TYR A 366 25.75 -13.95 -17.56
N MET A 367 24.55 -14.52 -17.70
CA MET A 367 23.68 -14.23 -18.83
C MET A 367 23.07 -12.83 -18.69
N LYS A 368 23.41 -11.94 -19.63
CA LYS A 368 23.02 -10.52 -19.63
C LYS A 368 22.27 -10.18 -20.91
N HIS A 369 21.27 -9.33 -20.82
CA HIS A 369 20.60 -8.79 -22.00
C HIS A 369 21.48 -7.75 -22.71
N ASP A 370 21.69 -7.94 -24.01
CA ASP A 370 22.37 -7.00 -24.91
C ASP A 370 21.47 -5.80 -25.28
N SER A 371 21.93 -4.94 -26.19
CA SER A 371 21.19 -3.76 -26.66
C SER A 371 19.92 -4.08 -27.46
N VAL A 372 19.85 -5.27 -28.02
CA VAL A 372 18.70 -5.79 -28.82
C VAL A 372 17.86 -6.80 -28.03
N ASN A 373 18.07 -6.87 -26.73
CA ASN A 373 17.33 -7.69 -25.76
C ASN A 373 17.52 -9.21 -25.89
N ASN A 374 18.66 -9.67 -26.45
CA ASN A 374 19.03 -11.07 -26.41
C ASN A 374 19.83 -11.37 -25.15
N LEU A 375 19.60 -12.56 -24.54
CA LEU A 375 20.44 -13.07 -23.45
C LEU A 375 21.74 -13.60 -24.03
N VAL A 376 22.85 -13.00 -23.65
CA VAL A 376 24.20 -13.37 -24.06
C VAL A 376 25.11 -13.49 -22.83
N GLU A 377 26.05 -14.41 -22.88
CA GLU A 377 27.08 -14.49 -21.83
C GLU A 377 27.94 -13.23 -21.85
N SER A 378 28.06 -12.55 -20.74
CA SER A 378 28.83 -11.31 -20.62
C SER A 378 29.48 -11.21 -19.24
N SER A 379 30.55 -10.41 -19.18
CA SER A 379 31.28 -10.19 -17.95
C SER A 379 31.29 -8.73 -17.57
N ASP A 380 30.95 -8.46 -16.30
CA ASP A 380 31.02 -7.11 -15.70
C ASP A 380 32.15 -7.07 -14.63
N LYS A 381 32.83 -5.93 -14.55
CA LYS A 381 33.86 -5.70 -13.54
C LYS A 381 33.26 -5.31 -12.20
N LEU A 382 33.74 -5.92 -11.14
CA LEU A 382 33.34 -5.60 -9.76
C LEU A 382 34.48 -4.79 -9.10
N ARG A 383 34.06 -3.72 -8.40
CA ARG A 383 34.96 -2.97 -7.52
C ARG A 383 34.29 -2.76 -6.18
N LEU A 384 34.60 -3.59 -5.23
CA LEU A 384 33.97 -3.66 -3.93
C LEU A 384 34.88 -2.96 -2.90
N ALA A 385 34.69 -1.67 -2.73
CA ALA A 385 35.40 -0.87 -1.74
C ALA A 385 34.63 -0.81 -0.43
N TRP A 386 35.32 -1.00 0.69
CA TRP A 386 34.77 -0.80 2.01
C TRP A 386 35.72 0.06 2.82
N LYS A 387 35.16 1.00 3.53
CA LYS A 387 35.88 1.84 4.47
C LYS A 387 35.16 1.80 5.80
N TYR A 388 35.85 1.47 6.84
CA TYR A 388 35.28 1.53 8.19
C TYR A 388 34.83 2.98 8.48
N VAL A 389 33.60 3.11 8.87
CA VAL A 389 33.01 4.35 9.38
C VAL A 389 32.42 4.01 10.73
N GLU A 390 32.99 4.61 11.78
CA GLU A 390 32.49 4.45 13.15
C GLU A 390 31.01 4.84 13.22
N SER A 391 30.17 3.96 13.73
CA SER A 391 28.73 4.23 13.90
C SER A 391 28.53 5.27 15.01
N LYS A 392 27.38 5.96 14.98
CA LYS A 392 27.02 6.90 16.05
C LYS A 392 26.90 6.24 17.42
N GLU A 393 26.60 4.96 17.45
CA GLU A 393 26.49 4.16 18.67
C GLU A 393 27.85 3.83 19.22
N GLU A 394 28.77 3.37 18.38
CA GLU A 394 30.18 3.13 18.76
C GLU A 394 30.86 4.42 19.24
N GLN A 395 30.61 5.55 18.58
CA GLN A 395 31.14 6.84 18.99
C GLN A 395 30.61 7.25 20.39
N LYS A 396 29.32 7.09 20.63
CA LYS A 396 28.71 7.39 21.94
C LYS A 396 29.25 6.48 23.04
N GLU A 397 29.43 5.20 22.73
CA GLU A 397 29.96 4.23 23.67
C GLU A 397 31.42 4.55 24.01
N ARG A 398 32.25 4.86 23.02
CA ARG A 398 33.62 5.33 23.23
C ARG A 398 33.67 6.60 24.09
N GLU A 399 32.83 7.58 23.80
CA GLU A 399 32.73 8.80 24.61
C GLU A 399 32.25 8.52 26.05
N ARG A 400 31.39 7.52 26.25
CA ARG A 400 30.93 7.08 27.58
C ARG A 400 32.09 6.46 28.36
N ILE A 401 32.81 5.51 27.76
CA ILE A 401 33.96 4.84 28.35
C ILE A 401 35.05 5.86 28.72
N GLU A 402 35.34 6.81 27.85
CA GLU A 402 36.32 7.86 28.10
C GLU A 402 35.92 8.78 29.27
N LYS A 403 34.66 9.16 29.35
CA LYS A 403 34.15 9.93 30.49
C LYS A 403 34.16 9.15 31.81
N GLU A 404 33.89 7.86 31.78
CA GLU A 404 33.96 6.98 32.96
C GLU A 404 35.42 6.84 33.43
N ARG A 405 36.37 6.66 32.51
CA ARG A 405 37.79 6.64 32.78
C ARG A 405 38.27 7.96 33.41
N GLU A 406 37.91 9.10 32.82
CA GLU A 406 38.30 10.40 33.38
C GLU A 406 37.72 10.62 34.79
N ARG A 407 36.48 10.11 35.07
CA ARG A 407 35.89 10.19 36.42
C ARG A 407 36.64 9.35 37.42
N ALA A 408 37.00 8.11 37.06
CA ALA A 408 37.77 7.22 37.93
C ALA A 408 39.13 7.82 38.27
N GLU A 409 39.83 8.38 37.25
CA GLU A 409 41.10 9.07 37.45
C GLU A 409 40.97 10.27 38.41
N LYS A 410 39.94 11.10 38.25
CA LYS A 410 39.66 12.24 39.15
C LYS A 410 39.34 11.82 40.60
N ASN A 411 38.71 10.66 40.75
CA ASN A 411 38.33 10.13 42.07
C ASN A 411 39.49 9.32 42.74
N GLY A 412 40.58 9.07 42.02
CA GLY A 412 41.69 8.22 42.50
C GLY A 412 41.32 6.72 42.56
N GLU A 413 40.30 6.31 41.80
CA GLU A 413 39.86 4.92 41.71
C GLU A 413 40.60 4.19 40.58
N SER A 414 40.87 2.88 40.77
CA SER A 414 41.41 2.07 39.70
C SER A 414 40.34 1.83 38.62
N TRP A 415 40.52 2.34 37.41
CA TRP A 415 39.63 2.08 36.29
C TRP A 415 39.99 0.75 35.61
N VAL A 416 38.97 -0.06 35.37
CA VAL A 416 39.09 -1.29 34.59
C VAL A 416 38.32 -1.07 33.28
N GLU A 417 38.98 -1.30 32.16
CA GLU A 417 38.34 -1.20 30.85
C GLU A 417 37.17 -2.20 30.80
N PRO A 418 35.97 -1.77 30.42
CA PRO A 418 34.86 -2.68 30.32
C PRO A 418 35.14 -3.76 29.27
N GLU A 419 34.78 -4.99 29.60
CA GLU A 419 34.97 -6.13 28.71
C GLU A 419 34.17 -5.85 27.40
N LYS A 420 34.86 -5.97 26.26
CA LYS A 420 34.21 -5.75 24.96
C LYS A 420 33.12 -6.83 24.75
N GLU A 421 31.92 -6.38 24.35
CA GLU A 421 30.88 -7.32 23.95
C GLU A 421 31.39 -8.27 22.87
N ASN A 422 30.94 -9.53 22.96
CA ASN A 422 31.27 -10.54 21.95
C ASN A 422 30.71 -10.08 20.58
N PRO A 423 31.54 -9.93 19.54
CA PRO A 423 31.07 -9.51 18.24
C PRO A 423 30.20 -10.55 17.52
N PHE A 424 30.24 -11.83 17.96
CA PHE A 424 29.37 -12.88 17.41
C PHE A 424 27.92 -12.62 17.72
N LYS A 425 27.09 -12.44 16.70
CA LYS A 425 25.67 -12.19 16.86
C LYS A 425 24.82 -13.29 16.22
N VAL A 426 23.85 -13.73 16.97
CA VAL A 426 22.78 -14.62 16.51
C VAL A 426 21.43 -14.12 17.05
N THR A 427 20.48 -13.97 16.17
CA THR A 427 19.10 -13.68 16.54
C THR A 427 18.40 -15.01 16.81
N ILE A 428 18.09 -15.28 18.07
CA ILE A 428 17.33 -16.45 18.52
C ILE A 428 16.32 -15.98 19.56
N PRO A 429 15.04 -16.40 19.48
CA PRO A 429 14.08 -16.12 20.54
C PRO A 429 14.54 -16.79 21.85
N THR A 430 14.83 -16.02 22.89
CA THR A 430 15.26 -16.57 24.19
C THR A 430 14.13 -17.27 24.95
N SER A 431 12.88 -17.00 24.57
CA SER A 431 11.68 -17.64 25.11
C SER A 431 10.57 -17.63 24.07
N GLY A 432 9.59 -18.50 24.20
CA GLY A 432 8.43 -18.53 23.31
C GLY A 432 7.68 -19.85 23.36
N GLU A 433 6.60 -19.90 22.57
CA GLU A 433 5.83 -21.13 22.39
C GLU A 433 6.34 -21.89 21.16
N VAL A 434 6.38 -23.21 21.27
CA VAL A 434 6.76 -24.15 20.19
C VAL A 434 5.65 -25.21 20.02
N ASN A 435 5.48 -25.69 18.80
CA ASN A 435 4.58 -26.79 18.49
C ASN A 435 5.02 -27.46 17.17
N LYS A 436 4.34 -28.49 16.73
CA LYS A 436 4.68 -29.22 15.50
C LYS A 436 4.73 -28.38 14.20
N HIS A 437 4.16 -27.16 14.24
CA HIS A 437 4.17 -26.20 13.12
C HIS A 437 5.00 -24.95 13.41
N ARG A 438 5.44 -24.75 14.67
CA ARG A 438 6.19 -23.58 15.10
C ARG A 438 7.48 -24.05 15.78
N HIS A 439 8.56 -23.93 15.04
CA HIS A 439 9.89 -24.30 15.46
C HIS A 439 10.68 -23.06 15.92
N VAL A 440 11.93 -23.26 16.35
CA VAL A 440 12.80 -22.16 16.76
C VAL A 440 13.69 -21.75 15.59
N ASP A 441 13.56 -20.50 15.17
CA ASP A 441 14.35 -19.93 14.09
C ASP A 441 15.61 -19.26 14.66
N LEU A 442 16.74 -19.50 14.01
CA LEU A 442 18.03 -18.87 14.28
C LEU A 442 18.48 -18.12 13.04
N GLU A 443 18.90 -16.86 13.21
CA GLU A 443 19.51 -16.09 12.14
C GLU A 443 20.84 -15.53 12.60
N PHE A 444 21.90 -15.84 11.86
CA PHE A 444 23.27 -15.40 12.12
C PHE A 444 23.61 -14.16 11.31
N ASP A 445 24.40 -13.26 11.87
CA ASP A 445 24.86 -12.07 11.14
C ASP A 445 25.79 -12.45 9.98
N TYR A 446 26.56 -13.52 10.16
CA TYR A 446 27.48 -14.08 9.17
C TYR A 446 27.21 -15.57 8.91
N PRO A 447 27.53 -16.10 7.71
CA PRO A 447 27.55 -17.54 7.47
C PRO A 447 28.50 -18.25 8.44
N LEU A 448 28.13 -19.46 8.82
CA LEU A 448 28.92 -20.27 9.74
C LEU A 448 29.99 -21.09 9.00
N THR A 449 31.16 -21.17 9.59
CA THR A 449 32.28 -22.07 9.19
C THR A 449 32.30 -23.35 10.00
N LYS A 450 31.79 -23.30 11.26
CA LYS A 450 31.62 -24.45 12.13
C LYS A 450 30.23 -24.43 12.75
N PHE A 451 29.58 -25.57 12.71
CA PHE A 451 28.30 -25.82 13.34
C PHE A 451 28.38 -27.15 14.09
N ASP A 452 28.63 -27.09 15.40
CA ASP A 452 28.77 -28.29 16.24
C ASP A 452 27.45 -28.55 16.98
N SER A 453 26.53 -29.23 16.31
CA SER A 453 25.26 -29.58 16.88
C SER A 453 25.35 -30.64 18.01
N ALA A 454 26.43 -31.42 18.04
CA ALA A 454 26.60 -32.47 19.03
C ALA A 454 26.82 -31.96 20.48
N THR A 455 27.29 -30.73 20.60
CA THR A 455 27.51 -30.09 21.91
C THR A 455 26.27 -29.37 22.45
N ILE A 456 25.29 -29.15 21.62
CA ILE A 456 24.03 -28.46 21.98
C ILE A 456 23.13 -29.43 22.76
N THR A 457 22.49 -28.96 23.82
CA THR A 457 21.56 -29.77 24.59
C THR A 457 20.15 -29.17 24.54
N LEU A 458 19.18 -30.05 24.27
CA LEU A 458 17.77 -29.71 24.37
C LEU A 458 17.10 -30.69 25.35
N THR A 459 16.56 -30.15 26.41
CA THR A 459 15.88 -30.94 27.44
C THR A 459 14.40 -30.59 27.54
N LYS A 460 13.59 -31.55 27.93
CA LYS A 460 12.15 -31.45 28.15
C LYS A 460 11.82 -31.77 29.59
N THR A 461 10.92 -31.03 30.20
CA THR A 461 10.24 -31.34 31.45
C THR A 461 8.72 -31.21 31.25
N THR A 462 7.96 -32.04 31.97
CA THR A 462 6.50 -32.01 31.98
C THR A 462 6.00 -31.91 33.39
N GLU A 463 4.72 -31.70 33.63
CA GLU A 463 4.13 -31.71 34.96
C GLU A 463 4.32 -33.06 35.69
N GLN A 464 4.38 -34.14 34.92
CA GLN A 464 4.54 -35.52 35.44
C GLN A 464 6.02 -35.90 35.60
N ILE A 465 6.91 -35.37 34.78
CA ILE A 465 8.34 -35.67 34.73
C ILE A 465 9.11 -34.35 34.93
N THR A 466 9.51 -34.10 36.16
CA THR A 466 10.21 -32.87 36.55
C THR A 466 11.72 -32.95 36.31
N GLU A 467 12.27 -34.13 36.14
CA GLU A 467 13.69 -34.31 35.77
C GLU A 467 13.88 -34.01 34.28
N PRO A 468 14.91 -33.19 33.90
CA PRO A 468 15.18 -32.85 32.52
C PRO A 468 15.52 -34.08 31.67
N GLN A 469 14.73 -34.36 30.65
CA GLN A 469 14.96 -35.44 29.70
C GLN A 469 15.54 -34.89 28.40
N SER A 470 16.66 -35.42 27.94
CA SER A 470 17.22 -35.07 26.62
C SER A 470 16.29 -35.56 25.49
N ILE A 471 15.97 -34.70 24.56
CA ILE A 471 15.17 -35.04 23.39
C ILE A 471 15.97 -34.91 22.08
N LYS A 472 15.52 -35.65 21.07
CA LYS A 472 16.14 -35.57 19.73
C LYS A 472 15.69 -34.28 19.03
N TYR A 473 16.61 -33.68 18.35
CA TYR A 473 16.40 -32.49 17.53
C TYR A 473 17.31 -32.53 16.31
N HIS A 474 16.99 -31.67 15.33
CA HIS A 474 17.83 -31.44 14.17
C HIS A 474 17.70 -29.99 13.72
N PHE A 475 18.76 -29.49 13.09
CA PHE A 475 18.75 -28.18 12.47
C PHE A 475 18.55 -28.31 10.97
N VAL A 476 17.67 -27.48 10.42
CA VAL A 476 17.42 -27.37 8.98
C VAL A 476 17.87 -26.01 8.54
N GLN A 477 18.85 -25.95 7.64
CA GLN A 477 19.30 -24.70 7.05
C GLN A 477 18.28 -24.25 6.00
N ASP A 478 18.00 -22.94 5.93
CA ASP A 478 17.16 -22.36 4.88
C ASP A 478 17.79 -22.56 3.51
N THR A 479 16.97 -22.86 2.50
CA THR A 479 17.44 -23.14 1.14
C THR A 479 17.88 -21.89 0.38
N ILE A 480 17.40 -20.71 0.79
CA ILE A 480 17.68 -19.43 0.15
C ILE A 480 18.73 -18.69 0.96
N ASN A 481 18.50 -18.46 2.25
CA ASN A 481 19.38 -17.69 3.12
C ASN A 481 20.24 -18.64 3.97
N LYS A 482 21.51 -18.79 3.62
CA LYS A 482 22.44 -19.69 4.30
C LYS A 482 22.75 -19.34 5.77
N ARG A 483 22.34 -18.18 6.22
CA ARG A 483 22.50 -17.72 7.61
C ARG A 483 21.32 -18.11 8.50
N LYS A 484 20.22 -18.62 7.92
CA LYS A 484 19.02 -19.01 8.65
C LYS A 484 18.99 -20.51 8.88
N TYR A 485 18.68 -20.87 10.10
CA TYR A 485 18.49 -22.25 10.54
C TYR A 485 17.22 -22.36 11.35
N GLN A 486 16.59 -23.52 11.30
CA GLN A 486 15.43 -23.84 12.09
C GLN A 486 15.71 -25.06 12.94
N LEU A 487 15.63 -24.93 14.25
CA LEU A 487 15.71 -26.04 15.20
C LEU A 487 14.34 -26.73 15.24
N ARG A 488 14.30 -27.98 14.81
CA ARG A 488 13.11 -28.84 14.82
C ARG A 488 13.27 -29.98 15.81
N ALA A 489 12.24 -30.23 16.59
CA ALA A 489 12.13 -31.33 17.51
C ALA A 489 10.69 -31.82 17.58
N GLU A 490 10.46 -32.96 18.22
CA GLU A 490 9.13 -33.42 18.58
C GLU A 490 8.64 -32.65 19.78
N TRP A 491 7.92 -31.55 19.50
CA TRP A 491 7.37 -30.68 20.51
C TRP A 491 6.07 -31.27 21.08
N GLU A 492 6.00 -31.42 22.42
CA GLU A 492 4.83 -31.88 23.17
C GLU A 492 4.09 -30.68 23.74
N ASP A 493 2.77 -30.72 23.71
CA ASP A 493 1.93 -29.64 24.22
C ASP A 493 2.12 -29.43 25.72
N LYS A 494 2.11 -28.18 26.15
CA LYS A 494 2.28 -27.76 27.58
C LYS A 494 3.62 -28.14 28.22
N ALA A 495 4.50 -28.87 27.55
CA ALA A 495 5.82 -29.23 28.05
C ALA A 495 6.76 -27.99 28.08
N LYS A 496 7.73 -28.00 29.00
CA LYS A 496 8.78 -26.97 29.11
C LYS A 496 10.08 -27.49 28.51
N TYR A 497 10.75 -26.65 27.78
CA TYR A 497 12.01 -26.97 27.09
C TYR A 497 13.10 -25.99 27.48
N GLU A 498 14.32 -26.50 27.68
CA GLU A 498 15.51 -25.71 27.87
C GLU A 498 16.52 -26.08 26.80
N LEU A 499 16.94 -25.08 26.03
CA LEU A 499 17.97 -25.17 25.01
C LEU A 499 19.24 -24.51 25.53
N ILE A 500 20.35 -25.25 25.57
CA ILE A 500 21.65 -24.73 25.95
C ILE A 500 22.61 -24.93 24.79
N ILE A 501 23.13 -23.83 24.24
CA ILE A 501 24.15 -23.81 23.22
C ILE A 501 25.44 -23.35 23.90
N PRO A 502 26.45 -24.21 24.06
CA PRO A 502 27.68 -23.85 24.76
C PRO A 502 28.52 -22.87 23.94
N ALA A 503 29.41 -22.18 24.60
CA ALA A 503 30.38 -21.30 23.94
C ALA A 503 31.21 -22.09 22.93
N GLY A 504 31.43 -21.50 21.73
CA GLY A 504 32.24 -22.11 20.66
C GLY A 504 31.52 -23.24 19.87
N ALA A 505 30.22 -23.45 20.09
CA ALA A 505 29.43 -24.37 19.27
C ALA A 505 29.28 -23.86 17.83
N PHE A 506 29.27 -22.56 17.62
CA PHE A 506 29.20 -21.89 16.32
C PHE A 506 30.44 -21.02 16.09
N ASN A 507 31.04 -21.10 14.91
CA ASN A 507 32.05 -20.17 14.44
C ASN A 507 31.57 -19.59 13.11
N ASN A 508 31.81 -18.32 12.89
CA ASN A 508 31.45 -17.65 11.64
C ASN A 508 32.69 -17.39 10.74
N ILE A 509 32.45 -16.84 9.55
CA ILE A 509 33.48 -16.49 8.58
C ILE A 509 34.46 -15.41 9.08
N ALA A 510 34.02 -14.56 10.05
CA ALA A 510 34.85 -13.55 10.68
C ALA A 510 35.75 -14.13 11.81
N ARG A 511 35.75 -15.46 12.03
CA ARG A 511 36.50 -16.18 13.08
C ARG A 511 36.00 -15.89 14.49
N GLU A 512 34.75 -15.39 14.63
CA GLU A 512 34.09 -15.15 15.90
C GLU A 512 33.37 -16.40 16.38
N GLN A 513 33.23 -16.56 17.69
CA GLN A 513 32.55 -17.69 18.35
C GLN A 513 31.42 -17.19 19.25
N ASN A 514 30.36 -17.98 19.36
CA ASN A 514 29.28 -17.67 20.28
C ASN A 514 29.67 -17.86 21.74
N ASP A 515 29.11 -17.04 22.60
CA ASP A 515 29.04 -17.30 24.03
C ASP A 515 27.95 -18.35 24.34
N THR A 516 27.88 -18.79 25.61
CA THR A 516 26.81 -19.70 26.02
C THR A 516 25.44 -19.05 25.91
N ILE A 517 24.55 -19.64 25.11
CA ILE A 517 23.19 -19.18 24.89
C ILE A 517 22.24 -20.13 25.61
N LYS A 518 21.33 -19.57 26.44
CA LYS A 518 20.30 -20.32 27.15
C LYS A 518 18.92 -19.78 26.73
N CYS A 519 18.04 -20.69 26.31
CA CYS A 519 16.70 -20.36 25.89
C CYS A 519 15.69 -21.28 26.54
N SER A 520 14.49 -20.76 26.84
CA SER A 520 13.42 -21.53 27.48
C SER A 520 12.15 -21.44 26.61
N TYR A 521 11.61 -22.58 26.23
CA TYR A 521 10.40 -22.65 25.42
C TYR A 521 9.31 -23.42 26.15
N THR A 522 8.07 -23.18 25.75
CA THR A 522 6.91 -23.91 26.27
C THR A 522 6.12 -24.47 25.10
N GLY A 523 5.77 -25.74 25.16
CA GLY A 523 4.84 -26.35 24.20
C GLY A 523 3.52 -25.59 24.23
N SER A 524 3.00 -25.30 23.04
CA SER A 524 1.74 -24.55 22.91
C SER A 524 0.61 -25.29 23.65
N ASP A 525 -0.28 -24.52 24.26
CA ASP A 525 -1.48 -25.05 24.85
C ASP A 525 -2.62 -25.06 23.83
N PRO A 526 -3.05 -26.24 23.33
CA PRO A 526 -4.09 -26.31 22.29
C PRO A 526 -5.38 -25.59 22.66
N GLU A 527 -5.70 -25.49 23.98
CA GLU A 527 -6.91 -24.82 24.44
C GLU A 527 -6.90 -23.29 24.20
N LYS A 528 -5.74 -22.70 23.92
CA LYS A 528 -5.60 -21.28 23.57
C LYS A 528 -5.86 -20.99 22.09
N TYR A 529 -5.95 -22.03 21.28
CA TYR A 529 -6.07 -21.94 19.83
C TYR A 529 -7.39 -22.52 19.35
N ALA A 530 -7.78 -22.16 18.14
CA ALA A 530 -8.86 -22.82 17.41
C ALA A 530 -8.29 -23.94 16.53
N LEU A 531 -9.17 -24.84 16.15
CA LEU A 531 -8.95 -25.86 15.16
C LEU A 531 -9.91 -25.63 13.99
N LEU A 532 -9.41 -25.62 12.77
CA LEU A 532 -10.22 -25.45 11.58
C LEU A 532 -10.06 -26.68 10.66
N ASN A 533 -11.11 -27.44 10.52
CA ASN A 533 -11.19 -28.54 9.57
C ASN A 533 -11.75 -28.00 8.25
N VAL A 534 -11.07 -28.30 7.16
CA VAL A 534 -11.48 -27.90 5.82
C VAL A 534 -11.72 -29.17 4.99
N LYS A 535 -12.97 -29.39 4.64
CA LYS A 535 -13.36 -30.46 3.74
C LYS A 535 -13.42 -29.93 2.31
N VAL A 536 -12.57 -30.44 1.44
CA VAL A 536 -12.53 -30.09 0.02
C VAL A 536 -13.35 -31.09 -0.76
N VAL A 537 -14.28 -30.56 -1.57
CA VAL A 537 -15.12 -31.36 -2.50
C VAL A 537 -15.12 -30.73 -3.89
N GLY A 538 -15.47 -31.49 -4.92
CA GLY A 538 -15.61 -30.98 -6.29
C GLY A 538 -14.29 -30.55 -6.95
N ALA A 539 -13.14 -30.96 -6.41
CA ALA A 539 -11.84 -30.71 -7.04
C ALA A 539 -11.71 -31.45 -8.38
N LYS A 540 -11.12 -30.81 -9.38
CA LYS A 540 -10.83 -31.43 -10.68
C LYS A 540 -9.81 -32.54 -10.50
N PRO A 541 -9.92 -33.66 -11.23
CA PRO A 541 -9.04 -34.85 -11.06
C PRO A 541 -7.55 -34.56 -11.26
N ASP A 542 -7.23 -33.66 -12.19
CA ASP A 542 -5.86 -33.35 -12.60
C ASP A 542 -5.38 -31.98 -12.06
N ALA A 543 -6.12 -31.37 -11.14
CA ALA A 543 -5.77 -30.09 -10.53
C ALA A 543 -5.27 -30.27 -9.10
N SER A 544 -4.30 -29.47 -8.73
CA SER A 544 -3.79 -29.30 -7.37
C SER A 544 -4.19 -27.93 -6.85
N TYR A 545 -4.42 -27.84 -5.55
CA TYR A 545 -4.80 -26.59 -4.91
C TYR A 545 -3.91 -26.30 -3.70
N ILE A 546 -3.70 -25.00 -3.43
CA ILE A 546 -3.05 -24.55 -2.21
C ILE A 546 -4.13 -23.91 -1.33
N LEU A 547 -4.35 -24.47 -0.15
CA LEU A 547 -5.24 -23.89 0.85
C LEU A 547 -4.43 -22.94 1.74
N GLN A 548 -4.75 -21.67 1.72
CA GLN A 548 -4.09 -20.65 2.53
C GLN A 548 -5.05 -20.13 3.60
N LEU A 549 -4.68 -20.30 4.87
CA LEU A 549 -5.34 -19.62 5.96
C LEU A 549 -4.72 -18.23 6.10
N THR A 550 -5.52 -17.19 5.94
CA THR A 550 -5.07 -15.80 6.03
C THR A 550 -5.74 -15.09 7.21
N ASN A 551 -5.14 -13.99 7.68
CA ASN A 551 -5.84 -13.09 8.60
C ASN A 551 -6.85 -12.21 7.82
N ALA A 552 -7.64 -11.39 8.53
CA ALA A 552 -8.61 -10.47 7.94
C ALA A 552 -8.01 -9.44 6.95
N GLN A 553 -6.68 -9.22 6.97
CA GLN A 553 -5.97 -8.34 6.04
C GLN A 553 -5.40 -9.12 4.84
N GLY A 554 -5.72 -10.40 4.68
CA GLY A 554 -5.28 -11.25 3.58
C GLY A 554 -3.82 -11.72 3.69
N LYS A 555 -3.14 -11.53 4.84
CA LYS A 555 -1.78 -12.05 5.06
C LYS A 555 -1.85 -13.53 5.41
N THR A 556 -1.18 -14.36 4.63
CA THR A 556 -1.09 -15.80 4.84
C THR A 556 -0.42 -16.12 6.18
N GLN A 557 -1.05 -16.99 6.96
CA GLN A 557 -0.58 -17.50 8.24
C GLN A 557 -0.15 -18.95 8.15
N LYS A 558 -0.91 -19.77 7.43
CA LYS A 558 -0.66 -21.21 7.24
C LYS A 558 -1.04 -21.62 5.85
N GLU A 559 -0.38 -22.67 5.34
CA GLU A 559 -0.63 -23.21 4.01
C GLU A 559 -0.67 -24.74 4.04
N ILE A 560 -1.49 -25.31 3.19
CA ILE A 560 -1.54 -26.73 2.89
C ILE A 560 -1.42 -26.88 1.37
N PHE A 561 -0.38 -27.55 0.94
CA PHE A 561 -0.07 -27.75 -0.46
C PHE A 561 -0.67 -29.06 -1.00
N ASN A 562 -0.80 -29.15 -2.32
CA ASN A 562 -1.28 -30.34 -3.03
C ASN A 562 -2.64 -30.83 -2.52
N ALA A 563 -3.52 -29.90 -2.17
CA ALA A 563 -4.87 -30.26 -1.75
C ALA A 563 -5.69 -30.75 -2.93
N THR A 564 -6.41 -31.83 -2.69
CA THR A 564 -7.38 -32.48 -3.61
C THR A 564 -8.66 -32.78 -2.83
N ASN A 565 -9.59 -33.53 -3.38
CA ASN A 565 -10.76 -33.98 -2.60
C ASN A 565 -10.33 -34.70 -1.32
N GLY A 566 -10.77 -34.21 -0.15
CA GLY A 566 -10.36 -34.76 1.14
C GLY A 566 -10.59 -33.80 2.29
N SER A 567 -10.14 -34.22 3.48
CA SER A 567 -10.23 -33.39 4.70
C SER A 567 -8.85 -32.93 5.12
N TYR A 568 -8.73 -31.67 5.41
CA TYR A 568 -7.52 -30.97 5.81
C TYR A 568 -7.73 -30.26 7.12
N ARG A 569 -6.64 -30.03 7.88
CA ARG A 569 -6.74 -29.52 9.24
C ARG A 569 -5.71 -28.41 9.46
N PHE A 570 -6.18 -27.22 9.83
CA PHE A 570 -5.34 -26.14 10.34
C PHE A 570 -5.39 -26.18 11.87
N GLU A 571 -4.30 -26.58 12.49
CA GLU A 571 -4.16 -26.61 13.94
C GLU A 571 -3.47 -25.37 14.46
N TYR A 572 -3.64 -25.06 15.75
CA TYR A 572 -3.07 -23.86 16.42
C TYR A 572 -3.40 -22.59 15.64
N VAL A 573 -4.67 -22.40 15.32
CA VAL A 573 -5.16 -21.16 14.69
C VAL A 573 -5.41 -20.15 15.79
N ASN A 574 -4.76 -18.97 15.66
CA ASN A 574 -5.00 -17.89 16.62
C ASN A 574 -6.47 -17.45 16.60
N PRO A 575 -7.10 -17.23 17.79
CA PRO A 575 -8.45 -16.68 17.85
C PRO A 575 -8.54 -15.33 17.13
N GLY A 576 -9.63 -15.11 16.41
CA GLY A 576 -9.87 -13.90 15.63
C GLY A 576 -10.46 -14.21 14.26
N ASP A 577 -10.53 -13.20 13.42
CA ASP A 577 -11.10 -13.32 12.08
C ASP A 577 -10.04 -13.82 11.10
N VAL A 578 -10.35 -14.92 10.44
CA VAL A 578 -9.52 -15.57 9.41
C VAL A 578 -10.32 -15.78 8.13
N MET A 579 -9.63 -15.94 7.01
CA MET A 579 -10.20 -16.29 5.71
C MET A 579 -9.48 -17.50 5.12
N ILE A 580 -10.17 -18.25 4.28
CA ILE A 580 -9.57 -19.31 3.48
C ILE A 580 -9.44 -18.78 2.05
N ARG A 581 -8.21 -18.63 1.59
CA ARG A 581 -7.89 -18.39 0.18
C ARG A 581 -7.47 -19.72 -0.45
N VAL A 582 -7.94 -19.97 -1.64
CA VAL A 582 -7.57 -21.15 -2.41
C VAL A 582 -6.87 -20.69 -3.68
N VAL A 583 -5.74 -21.30 -3.98
CA VAL A 583 -5.00 -21.10 -5.24
C VAL A 583 -5.15 -22.35 -6.09
N GLU A 584 -5.52 -22.21 -7.36
CA GLU A 584 -5.52 -23.30 -8.35
C GLU A 584 -4.10 -23.42 -8.92
N ASP A 585 -3.30 -24.34 -8.38
CA ASP A 585 -1.91 -24.59 -8.77
C ASP A 585 -1.90 -25.47 -10.03
N MET A 586 -1.84 -24.83 -11.20
CA MET A 586 -1.97 -25.49 -12.50
C MET A 586 -0.77 -26.35 -12.88
N ASN A 587 0.41 -26.03 -12.37
CA ASN A 587 1.66 -26.74 -12.69
C ASN A 587 2.20 -27.56 -11.52
N ASN A 588 1.48 -27.59 -10.41
CA ASN A 588 1.78 -28.36 -9.19
C ASN A 588 3.16 -28.04 -8.60
N ASN A 589 3.57 -26.77 -8.63
CA ASN A 589 4.84 -26.32 -8.08
C ASN A 589 4.75 -25.81 -6.63
N GLY A 590 3.58 -25.81 -6.03
CA GLY A 590 3.32 -25.37 -4.67
C GLY A 590 3.41 -23.85 -4.47
N LYS A 591 3.24 -23.07 -5.54
CA LYS A 591 3.28 -21.60 -5.51
C LYS A 591 2.21 -21.05 -6.44
N TRP A 592 1.72 -19.86 -6.12
CA TRP A 592 0.95 -19.11 -7.08
C TRP A 592 1.85 -18.57 -8.18
N ASP A 593 1.52 -18.86 -9.43
CA ASP A 593 2.23 -18.36 -10.60
C ASP A 593 1.51 -17.17 -11.22
N THR A 594 2.26 -16.08 -11.40
CA THR A 594 1.81 -14.90 -12.14
C THR A 594 1.62 -15.24 -13.62
N GLY A 595 0.89 -14.41 -14.34
CA GLY A 595 0.77 -14.50 -15.80
C GLY A 595 2.11 -14.29 -16.51
N ASP A 596 2.09 -14.55 -17.81
CA ASP A 596 3.22 -14.36 -18.71
C ASP A 596 2.69 -13.71 -19.98
N MET A 597 3.02 -12.44 -20.21
CA MET A 597 2.53 -11.68 -21.34
C MET A 597 3.08 -12.19 -22.68
N VAL A 598 4.33 -12.68 -22.68
CA VAL A 598 5.02 -13.10 -23.92
C VAL A 598 4.32 -14.26 -24.59
N ILE A 599 4.02 -15.27 -23.79
CA ILE A 599 3.33 -16.49 -24.24
C ILE A 599 1.83 -16.42 -24.02
N MET A 600 1.29 -15.25 -23.71
CA MET A 600 -0.14 -15.01 -23.46
C MET A 600 -0.75 -15.98 -22.45
N ARG A 601 0.00 -16.31 -21.36
CA ARG A 601 -0.48 -17.17 -20.30
C ARG A 601 -1.12 -16.33 -19.19
N GLN A 602 -2.37 -16.60 -18.88
CA GLN A 602 -3.09 -16.00 -17.76
C GLN A 602 -2.46 -16.39 -16.41
N PRO A 603 -2.55 -15.53 -15.37
CA PRO A 603 -2.14 -15.90 -14.01
C PRO A 603 -3.03 -17.01 -13.45
N GLU A 604 -2.50 -17.82 -12.54
CA GLU A 604 -3.29 -18.81 -11.80
C GLU A 604 -4.42 -18.13 -11.03
N ARG A 605 -5.54 -18.86 -10.87
CA ARG A 605 -6.70 -18.33 -10.18
C ARG A 605 -6.52 -18.43 -8.67
N THR A 606 -6.94 -17.38 -7.99
CA THR A 606 -7.10 -17.37 -6.53
C THR A 606 -8.53 -16.99 -6.20
N GLU A 607 -9.13 -17.68 -5.26
CA GLU A 607 -10.48 -17.39 -4.80
C GLU A 607 -10.53 -17.40 -3.28
N ILE A 608 -11.42 -16.60 -2.71
CA ILE A 608 -11.67 -16.57 -1.27
C ILE A 608 -12.97 -17.34 -1.00
N TYR A 609 -12.89 -18.29 -0.07
CA TYR A 609 -14.07 -19.02 0.38
C TYR A 609 -15.09 -18.05 0.99
N LYS A 610 -16.36 -18.28 0.66
CA LYS A 610 -17.52 -17.61 1.26
C LYS A 610 -18.48 -18.66 1.79
N ASN A 611 -19.02 -18.42 2.96
CA ASN A 611 -20.08 -19.27 3.49
C ASN A 611 -21.40 -19.10 2.71
N GLU A 612 -22.45 -19.80 3.10
CA GLU A 612 -23.77 -19.73 2.44
C GLU A 612 -24.42 -18.33 2.49
N GLU A 613 -24.00 -17.51 3.44
CA GLU A 613 -24.45 -16.11 3.58
C GLU A 613 -23.57 -15.12 2.79
N GLY A 614 -22.56 -15.61 2.06
CA GLY A 614 -21.61 -14.80 1.29
C GLY A 614 -20.51 -14.13 2.13
N VAL A 615 -20.35 -14.53 3.40
CA VAL A 615 -19.34 -13.97 4.31
C VAL A 615 -18.00 -14.67 4.14
N GLU A 616 -16.94 -13.91 3.97
CA GLU A 616 -15.55 -14.41 3.79
C GLU A 616 -14.86 -14.70 5.13
N LEU A 617 -15.24 -13.97 6.19
CA LEU A 617 -14.60 -14.05 7.49
C LEU A 617 -15.15 -15.20 8.33
N ILE A 618 -14.25 -15.97 8.89
CA ILE A 618 -14.53 -17.02 9.88
C ILE A 618 -14.01 -16.52 11.22
N SER A 619 -14.92 -16.19 12.15
CA SER A 619 -14.56 -15.71 13.49
C SER A 619 -14.20 -16.89 14.39
N THR A 620 -12.91 -17.18 14.54
CA THR A 620 -12.41 -18.29 15.36
C THR A 620 -12.29 -17.91 16.82
N LYS A 621 -12.53 -18.89 17.72
CA LYS A 621 -12.43 -18.74 19.18
C LYS A 621 -11.53 -19.82 19.76
N ALA A 622 -10.82 -19.48 20.83
CA ALA A 622 -9.98 -20.42 21.56
C ALA A 622 -10.78 -21.65 22.00
N ASN A 623 -10.17 -22.82 21.91
CA ASN A 623 -10.74 -24.12 22.28
C ASN A 623 -12.02 -24.48 21.50
N TRP A 624 -12.19 -23.95 20.29
CA TRP A 624 -13.30 -24.28 19.41
C TRP A 624 -12.80 -24.98 18.15
N GLU A 625 -13.59 -25.92 17.69
CA GLU A 625 -13.41 -26.61 16.43
C GLU A 625 -14.43 -26.09 15.41
N PHE A 626 -13.95 -25.76 14.23
CA PHE A 626 -14.75 -25.22 13.12
C PHE A 626 -14.65 -26.16 11.93
N ASP A 627 -15.79 -26.50 11.35
CA ASP A 627 -15.88 -27.32 10.15
C ASP A 627 -16.32 -26.44 8.98
N VAL A 628 -15.55 -26.48 7.89
CA VAL A 628 -15.80 -25.70 6.67
C VAL A 628 -15.75 -26.65 5.47
N GLU A 629 -16.78 -26.63 4.63
CA GLU A 629 -16.77 -27.35 3.36
C GLU A 629 -16.51 -26.38 2.21
N VAL A 630 -15.44 -26.62 1.45
CA VAL A 630 -15.04 -25.84 0.28
C VAL A 630 -15.33 -26.63 -0.99
N ASP A 631 -16.35 -26.21 -1.73
CA ASP A 631 -16.71 -26.80 -3.02
C ASP A 631 -15.92 -26.11 -4.15
N MET A 632 -14.86 -26.78 -4.63
CA MET A 632 -13.98 -26.27 -5.69
C MET A 632 -14.71 -26.06 -7.01
N SER A 633 -15.76 -26.84 -7.29
CA SER A 633 -16.55 -26.69 -8.53
C SER A 633 -17.34 -25.37 -8.55
N LYS A 634 -17.79 -24.91 -7.39
CA LYS A 634 -18.44 -23.61 -7.24
C LYS A 634 -17.42 -22.48 -7.17
N LEU A 635 -16.38 -22.67 -6.34
CA LEU A 635 -15.36 -21.65 -6.11
C LEU A 635 -14.60 -21.28 -7.39
N PHE A 636 -14.27 -22.29 -8.21
CA PHE A 636 -13.57 -22.11 -9.50
C PHE A 636 -14.52 -22.28 -10.71
N ALA A 637 -15.80 -21.96 -10.53
CA ALA A 637 -16.73 -21.86 -11.66
C ALA A 637 -16.18 -20.91 -12.75
N PRO A 638 -16.55 -21.11 -14.03
CA PRO A 638 -16.15 -20.19 -15.08
C PRO A 638 -16.55 -18.75 -14.75
N ILE A 639 -15.63 -17.82 -14.95
CA ILE A 639 -15.89 -16.39 -14.73
C ILE A 639 -16.80 -15.90 -15.86
N THR A 640 -18.03 -15.55 -15.54
CA THR A 640 -18.98 -14.90 -16.46
C THR A 640 -19.13 -13.42 -16.13
N MET A 641 -19.60 -12.61 -17.08
CA MET A 641 -19.83 -11.20 -16.80
C MET A 641 -20.90 -10.99 -15.74
N GLU A 642 -21.90 -11.85 -15.68
CA GLU A 642 -22.91 -11.86 -14.62
C GLU A 642 -22.26 -12.04 -13.23
N SER A 643 -21.30 -13.00 -13.11
CA SER A 643 -20.59 -13.22 -11.84
C SER A 643 -19.71 -12.05 -11.46
N VAL A 644 -19.09 -11.36 -12.44
CA VAL A 644 -18.29 -10.15 -12.20
C VAL A 644 -19.20 -9.00 -11.74
N ILE A 645 -20.33 -8.80 -12.39
CA ILE A 645 -21.32 -7.77 -12.01
C ILE A 645 -21.85 -8.04 -10.60
N GLN A 646 -22.18 -9.29 -10.28
CA GLN A 646 -22.62 -9.67 -8.93
C GLN A 646 -21.56 -9.38 -7.89
N MET A 647 -20.31 -9.77 -8.14
CA MET A 647 -19.17 -9.48 -7.25
C MET A 647 -19.00 -7.97 -7.00
N LEU A 648 -19.16 -7.14 -8.04
CA LEU A 648 -19.07 -5.68 -7.90
C LEU A 648 -20.23 -5.11 -7.08
N ASN A 649 -21.44 -5.62 -7.26
CA ASN A 649 -22.62 -5.22 -6.47
C ASN A 649 -22.42 -5.60 -4.99
N ASP A 650 -22.00 -6.83 -4.69
CA ASP A 650 -21.74 -7.28 -3.32
C ASP A 650 -20.72 -6.40 -2.61
N ARG A 651 -19.63 -6.03 -3.30
CA ARG A 651 -18.59 -5.13 -2.77
C ARG A 651 -19.13 -3.72 -2.52
N GLU A 652 -19.97 -3.22 -3.40
CA GLU A 652 -20.58 -1.91 -3.22
C GLU A 652 -21.53 -1.89 -2.02
N ASP A 653 -22.34 -2.93 -1.86
CA ASP A 653 -23.25 -3.08 -0.71
C ASP A 653 -22.47 -3.16 0.60
N GLU A 654 -21.37 -3.91 0.64
CA GLU A 654 -20.49 -3.99 1.81
C GLU A 654 -19.85 -2.65 2.12
N ARG A 655 -19.39 -1.93 1.10
CA ARG A 655 -18.83 -0.58 1.25
C ARG A 655 -19.86 0.41 1.82
N LEU A 656 -21.07 0.38 1.30
CA LEU A 656 -22.15 1.25 1.77
C LEU A 656 -22.52 0.93 3.21
N LYS A 657 -22.56 -0.34 3.59
CA LYS A 657 -22.77 -0.78 4.96
C LYS A 657 -21.69 -0.25 5.92
N LYS A 658 -20.42 -0.42 5.56
CA LYS A 658 -19.28 0.11 6.34
C LYS A 658 -19.36 1.64 6.50
N LEU A 659 -19.72 2.36 5.42
CA LEU A 659 -19.87 3.81 5.45
C LEU A 659 -21.01 4.25 6.37
N ALA A 660 -22.14 3.54 6.34
CA ALA A 660 -23.27 3.81 7.23
C ALA A 660 -22.90 3.60 8.70
N GLU A 661 -22.19 2.54 9.03
CA GLU A 661 -21.69 2.24 10.38
C GLU A 661 -20.70 3.33 10.86
N GLU A 662 -19.81 3.79 9.99
CA GLU A 662 -18.86 4.86 10.32
C GLU A 662 -19.55 6.20 10.59
N ILE A 663 -20.55 6.55 9.77
CA ILE A 663 -21.38 7.76 9.97
C ILE A 663 -22.13 7.68 11.31
N GLU A 664 -22.71 6.54 11.62
CA GLU A 664 -23.42 6.33 12.89
C GLU A 664 -22.48 6.43 14.09
N LYS A 665 -21.29 5.86 14.00
CA LYS A 665 -20.22 5.97 15.02
C LYS A 665 -19.82 7.43 15.25
N LYS A 666 -19.55 8.18 14.20
CA LYS A 666 -19.22 9.62 14.28
C LYS A 666 -20.35 10.43 14.91
N ARG A 667 -21.60 10.11 14.57
CA ARG A 667 -22.80 10.74 15.16
C ARG A 667 -22.92 10.46 16.66
N LYS A 668 -22.66 9.22 17.09
CA LYS A 668 -22.64 8.83 18.51
C LYS A 668 -21.50 9.55 19.27
N GLU A 669 -20.34 9.71 18.67
CA GLU A 669 -19.21 10.42 19.27
C GLU A 669 -19.45 11.93 19.40
N GLN A 670 -20.07 12.56 18.39
CA GLN A 670 -20.49 13.97 18.45
C GLN A 670 -21.54 14.22 19.54
N ASN A 671 -22.52 13.34 19.65
CA ASN A 671 -23.53 13.43 20.71
C ASN A 671 -22.94 13.26 22.12
N LYS A 672 -21.93 12.37 22.28
CA LYS A 672 -21.19 12.24 23.55
C LYS A 672 -20.38 13.49 23.89
N LYS A 673 -19.75 14.14 22.90
CA LYS A 673 -19.02 15.41 23.11
C LYS A 673 -19.93 16.54 23.48
N ASN A 674 -21.11 16.67 22.86
CA ASN A 674 -22.10 17.68 23.19
C ASN A 674 -22.70 17.48 24.59
N ASN A 675 -22.94 16.25 25.02
CA ASN A 675 -23.44 15.94 26.37
C ASN A 675 -22.38 16.22 27.46
N ASN A 676 -21.09 16.04 27.18
CA ASN A 676 -20.02 16.35 28.15
C ASN A 676 -19.73 17.87 28.25
N GLN A 677 -20.07 18.67 27.27
CA GLN A 677 -19.97 20.14 27.36
C GLN A 677 -21.13 20.78 28.12
N GLY A 678 -22.23 20.05 28.34
CA GLY A 678 -23.41 20.52 29.09
C GLY A 678 -23.32 20.33 30.63
N GLN A 679 -22.29 19.64 31.15
CA GLN A 679 -22.17 19.36 32.59
C GLN A 679 -21.12 20.19 33.34
N GLY A 680 -20.57 21.23 32.73
CA GLY A 680 -19.60 22.14 33.33
C GLY A 680 -20.14 23.58 33.49
N GLY A 681 -21.25 23.82 34.16
CA GLY A 681 -21.82 25.17 34.31
C GLY A 681 -22.53 25.37 35.64
N PHE A 682 -21.78 25.87 36.61
CA PHE A 682 -22.13 26.73 37.75
C PHE A 682 -23.56 26.64 38.31
N GLY A 683 -23.68 26.05 39.51
CA GLY A 683 -24.75 26.28 40.42
C GLY A 683 -24.72 27.72 40.98
N PHE A 684 -25.77 28.51 40.70
CA PHE A 684 -26.23 29.56 41.59
C PHE A 684 -27.76 29.57 41.59
N GLY A 685 -28.26 29.46 42.78
CA GLY A 685 -29.69 29.30 43.04
C GLY A 685 -30.48 30.57 42.85
N GLY A 686 -31.75 30.42 42.79
CA GLY A 686 -32.72 31.40 43.26
C GLY A 686 -33.81 31.85 42.32
N MET A 687 -34.98 31.30 42.51
CA MET A 687 -36.31 31.94 42.47
C MET A 687 -36.75 32.73 41.25
N GLY A 688 -37.92 32.39 40.74
CA GLY A 688 -38.79 33.32 40.06
C GLY A 688 -39.72 32.67 39.02
N THR A 689 -40.92 32.35 39.48
CA THR A 689 -42.12 31.99 38.70
C THR A 689 -42.51 33.02 37.63
N MET A 690 -43.12 32.52 36.60
CA MET A 690 -44.20 33.02 35.71
C MET A 690 -43.86 33.03 34.25
N GLY A 691 -44.52 32.19 33.49
CA GLY A 691 -45.72 32.61 32.76
C GLY A 691 -45.51 32.61 31.25
N GLY A 692 -46.01 31.63 30.59
CA GLY A 692 -46.97 31.80 29.53
C GLY A 692 -46.50 31.95 28.06
N MET A 693 -47.09 31.13 27.22
CA MET A 693 -47.36 31.27 25.78
C MET A 693 -46.17 31.04 24.84
N GLY A 694 -46.13 30.00 24.02
CA GLY A 694 -47.14 29.65 23.00
C GLY A 694 -46.43 29.72 21.67
N GLY A 695 -46.40 28.69 20.91
CA GLY A 695 -45.92 28.74 19.54
C GLY A 695 -45.22 27.46 19.10
N GLY A 696 -46.02 26.47 18.76
CA GLY A 696 -45.58 25.22 18.17
C GLY A 696 -45.12 25.41 16.74
N LEU A 697 -44.16 24.62 16.38
CA LEU A 697 -44.00 24.07 15.02
C LEU A 697 -43.29 22.74 15.18
N GLY A 698 -44.11 21.73 15.39
CA GLY A 698 -43.76 20.35 15.20
C GLY A 698 -43.63 20.07 13.70
N SER A 699 -42.50 19.57 13.29
CA SER A 699 -42.48 18.75 12.08
C SER A 699 -41.98 17.38 12.46
N SER A 700 -42.93 16.52 12.66
CA SER A 700 -42.81 15.09 12.68
C SER A 700 -42.23 14.61 11.33
N ILE A 701 -41.13 13.93 11.35
CA ILE A 701 -40.79 12.93 10.33
C ILE A 701 -40.58 11.61 11.05
N GLY A 702 -41.71 10.97 11.34
CA GLY A 702 -41.82 9.55 11.52
C GLY A 702 -42.21 8.97 10.17
N GLY A 703 -41.30 8.30 9.48
CA GLY A 703 -41.54 7.60 8.23
C GLY A 703 -41.00 6.16 8.37
N SER A 704 -41.96 5.31 8.66
CA SER A 704 -42.09 3.89 8.41
C SER A 704 -41.02 3.32 7.44
N MET A 705 -40.21 2.37 7.91
CA MET A 705 -39.59 1.36 7.07
C MET A 705 -40.65 0.34 6.66
N GLY A 706 -41.05 0.39 5.40
CA GLY A 706 -41.78 -0.66 4.71
C GLY A 706 -40.99 -1.00 3.46
N GLY A 707 -40.61 -2.25 3.31
CA GLY A 707 -39.83 -2.72 2.18
C GLY A 707 -40.55 -2.55 0.86
N MET A 708 -39.79 -2.28 -0.18
CA MET A 708 -40.06 -2.69 -1.55
C MET A 708 -38.76 -2.71 -2.33
N GLY A 709 -38.32 -3.91 -2.64
CA GLY A 709 -37.45 -4.17 -3.76
C GLY A 709 -38.17 -3.83 -5.05
N GLY A 710 -37.45 -3.32 -6.04
CA GLY A 710 -37.96 -3.08 -7.37
C GLY A 710 -37.60 -1.68 -7.87
N GLY A 711 -36.32 -1.46 -8.13
CA GLY A 711 -35.89 -0.29 -8.89
C GLY A 711 -36.30 -0.44 -10.35
N MET A 712 -37.32 0.29 -10.78
CA MET A 712 -37.54 0.51 -12.21
C MET A 712 -36.37 1.28 -12.81
N ARG A 713 -35.53 0.57 -13.58
CA ARG A 713 -34.55 1.16 -14.48
C ARG A 713 -35.32 1.72 -15.69
N GLN A 714 -35.43 3.03 -15.79
CA GLN A 714 -35.90 3.67 -17.04
C GLN A 714 -34.80 3.52 -18.09
N ALA A 715 -35.10 2.73 -19.11
CA ALA A 715 -34.30 2.65 -20.33
C ALA A 715 -34.49 3.97 -21.12
N GLY A 716 -33.54 4.87 -20.99
CA GLY A 716 -33.39 6.03 -21.87
C GLY A 716 -32.67 5.59 -23.13
N GLY A 717 -33.38 5.24 -24.17
CA GLY A 717 -32.84 5.03 -25.48
C GLY A 717 -32.32 6.37 -26.03
N LEU A 718 -31.00 6.44 -26.24
CA LEU A 718 -30.40 7.47 -27.06
C LEU A 718 -30.25 6.89 -28.48
N ARG A 719 -30.99 7.50 -29.42
CA ARG A 719 -30.74 7.36 -30.85
C ARG A 719 -29.46 8.09 -31.26
#